data_497e9c4dad7d56e0e1a52bd9562a9d97
#
_entry.id   497e9c4dad7d56e0e1a52bd9562a9d97
#
_cell.length_a   1.000
_cell.length_b   1.000
_cell.length_c   1.000
_cell.angle_alpha   90.00
_cell.angle_beta   90.00
_cell.angle_gamma   90.00
#
_symmetry.space_group_name_H-M   'P 1'
#
loop_
_entity.id
_entity.type
_entity.pdbx_description
1 polymer ?
#
loop_
_entity_poly.entity_id
_entity_poly.type
_entity_poly.pdbx_seq_one_letter_code
_entity_poly.pdbx_strand_id
1 'polypeptide(L)'
;MWDNYAFDYACSMARGLSGGLISIWDPNMFSKNSIWCDDSFIIIKGNWKNVVGDCFMVNIYGPQDHVSKLALWNRLTDFMHHHNGSYIMFGDMNAVRNAQERFGTTLNSIEADHFNSFIDSTGLVDLPIGGRSFTWMNKAGTKLSKLDRFLIFEDVIARLLDVRITALDRLWSDHNPILFHIDKSDFGPSPFKLYNSWLLRDGFDNLVKEAWELLDPDLKCHEKFRRLKDKIKQWSNNIMTLERNRKTVVLKEINSIEKRIDEGSSMPSDNDQRLILLQEIEKIDKFASMDLIQKARVKWDIEGDENSKFFHGLINQKRQNQMINGIMVEGNWITNPCLIKDAFLQFYKKKFQAQDTQVMYPNLPHSHSLNCMDRETLERQVTLEEIKEAVWDCGSSKAPGPDGYSFAFVKKYWGTFQKDLYDFVNMFFATCVMPNGANSSFFTLIPKVNNPTLITDFRPISLIGIHYKIIAKILANRLSKVIDKIVSKEQSAFIAGRQILDGPVILSEIIEWYKKQKKKLLIFKVDFEKAFDSISWKYLIHILDSLGFGNKWCSWIKACLNSSRASILINGSPTSEFSIKRGLRQGDPLSPFLFILVMEGLHNAFEEAVGNGMITGVNINNFTINVSHLFYADDVIITTDWNARNMENIIRVLHVFLSSLGSQD
;
A
#
# COMPACT_ATOMS: atom_id res chain seq x y z
N MET A 1 33.93 -25.72 3.73
CA MET A 1 33.14 -24.64 4.29
C MET A 1 33.72 -23.24 3.92
N TRP A 2 35.04 -23.10 3.79
CA TRP A 2 35.76 -21.90 3.36
C TRP A 2 36.78 -22.29 2.29
N ASP A 3 36.79 -21.56 1.16
CA ASP A 3 37.58 -21.99 -0.02
C ASP A 3 39.09 -21.70 0.08
N ASN A 4 39.50 -20.95 1.09
CA ASN A 4 40.90 -20.62 1.33
C ASN A 4 41.22 -20.59 2.84
N TYR A 5 42.50 -20.47 3.19
CA TYR A 5 42.98 -20.42 4.59
C TYR A 5 42.91 -19.02 5.22
N ALA A 6 42.37 -17.99 4.53
CA ALA A 6 42.27 -16.64 5.02
C ALA A 6 40.91 -16.41 5.74
N PHE A 7 40.76 -17.03 6.92
CA PHE A 7 39.59 -16.83 7.79
C PHE A 7 39.99 -16.73 9.25
N ASP A 8 39.15 -16.05 10.04
CA ASP A 8 39.19 -16.10 11.51
C ASP A 8 37.85 -16.67 12.00
N TYR A 9 37.81 -17.16 13.24
CA TYR A 9 36.59 -17.80 13.76
C TYR A 9 36.45 -17.64 15.27
N ALA A 10 35.20 -17.79 15.75
CA ALA A 10 34.84 -17.94 17.15
C ALA A 10 33.84 -19.10 17.29
N CYS A 11 33.96 -19.86 18.37
CA CYS A 11 33.02 -20.95 18.64
C CYS A 11 32.61 -21.02 20.10
N SER A 12 31.39 -21.46 20.34
CA SER A 12 30.85 -21.90 21.63
C SER A 12 30.47 -23.38 21.50
N MET A 13 31.03 -24.20 22.37
CA MET A 13 30.88 -25.66 22.30
C MET A 13 29.48 -26.08 22.73
N ALA A 14 28.93 -27.13 22.08
CA ALA A 14 27.67 -27.72 22.48
C ALA A 14 27.77 -28.34 23.87
N ARG A 15 26.74 -28.11 24.71
CA ARG A 15 26.54 -28.80 25.98
C ARG A 15 25.41 -29.82 25.83
N GLY A 16 25.74 -31.05 25.37
CA GLY A 16 24.79 -32.13 25.19
C GLY A 16 24.68 -32.59 23.73
N LEU A 17 23.50 -33.11 23.34
CA LEU A 17 23.26 -33.69 22.01
C LEU A 17 22.91 -32.64 20.96
N SER A 18 22.63 -31.41 21.33
CA SER A 18 22.30 -30.28 20.43
C SER A 18 22.91 -28.98 20.95
N GLY A 19 23.03 -27.97 20.07
CA GLY A 19 23.60 -26.66 20.37
C GLY A 19 25.00 -26.51 19.79
N GLY A 20 25.72 -25.49 20.29
CA GLY A 20 27.01 -25.06 19.77
C GLY A 20 26.85 -24.02 18.66
N LEU A 21 27.71 -23.01 18.71
CA LEU A 21 27.73 -21.92 17.75
C LEU A 21 29.12 -21.78 17.15
N ILE A 22 29.17 -21.50 15.87
CA ILE A 22 30.41 -21.12 15.19
C ILE A 22 30.15 -19.88 14.33
N SER A 23 31.02 -18.89 14.42
CA SER A 23 31.09 -17.74 13.56
C SER A 23 32.43 -17.72 12.85
N ILE A 24 32.41 -17.62 11.52
CA ILE A 24 33.61 -17.58 10.68
C ILE A 24 33.53 -16.33 9.81
N TRP A 25 34.63 -15.61 9.65
CA TRP A 25 34.68 -14.38 8.83
C TRP A 25 36.01 -14.21 8.10
N ASP A 26 35.99 -13.38 7.05
CA ASP A 26 37.19 -12.92 6.36
C ASP A 26 37.78 -11.71 7.12
N PRO A 27 39.02 -11.83 7.68
CA PRO A 27 39.66 -10.73 8.41
C PRO A 27 39.97 -9.51 7.52
N ASN A 28 39.96 -9.66 6.19
CA ASN A 28 40.08 -8.52 5.26
C ASN A 28 38.81 -7.71 5.15
N MET A 29 37.65 -8.30 5.45
CA MET A 29 36.34 -7.62 5.40
C MET A 29 35.88 -7.13 6.77
N PHE A 30 36.19 -7.88 7.84
CA PHE A 30 35.82 -7.57 9.21
C PHE A 30 37.03 -7.75 10.15
N SER A 31 37.54 -6.65 10.68
CA SER A 31 38.63 -6.67 11.66
C SER A 31 38.08 -6.71 13.08
N LYS A 32 38.31 -7.83 13.75
CA LYS A 32 37.84 -8.12 15.11
C LYS A 32 38.61 -7.33 16.16
N ASN A 33 37.88 -6.78 17.16
CA ASN A 33 38.45 -6.10 18.33
C ASN A 33 38.24 -6.93 19.61
N SER A 34 37.03 -7.45 19.84
CA SER A 34 36.66 -8.20 21.06
C SER A 34 35.62 -9.28 20.74
N ILE A 35 35.58 -10.33 21.58
CA ILE A 35 34.62 -11.42 21.48
C ILE A 35 34.02 -11.71 22.85
N TRP A 36 32.70 -11.96 22.88
CA TRP A 36 31.98 -12.50 24.02
C TRP A 36 31.26 -13.78 23.56
N CYS A 37 31.50 -14.89 24.25
CA CYS A 37 30.89 -16.16 23.95
C CYS A 37 30.05 -16.65 25.13
N ASP A 38 28.87 -17.15 24.81
CA ASP A 38 27.93 -17.78 25.72
C ASP A 38 27.32 -19.03 25.06
N ASP A 39 26.57 -19.82 25.80
CA ASP A 39 25.90 -21.00 25.26
C ASP A 39 24.85 -20.66 24.18
N SER A 40 24.27 -19.46 24.25
CA SER A 40 23.19 -19.01 23.37
C SER A 40 23.61 -17.94 22.37
N PHE A 41 24.81 -17.36 22.47
CA PHE A 41 25.27 -16.35 21.53
C PHE A 41 26.80 -16.26 21.42
N ILE A 42 27.26 -15.77 20.28
CA ILE A 42 28.62 -15.25 20.06
C ILE A 42 28.48 -13.79 19.61
N ILE A 43 29.06 -12.87 20.36
CA ILE A 43 29.13 -11.45 20.00
C ILE A 43 30.55 -11.13 19.58
N ILE A 44 30.73 -10.57 18.40
CA ILE A 44 32.03 -10.15 17.87
C ILE A 44 31.96 -8.64 17.60
N LYS A 45 32.73 -7.87 18.34
CA LYS A 45 32.94 -6.45 18.11
C LYS A 45 34.11 -6.25 17.16
N GLY A 46 33.93 -5.39 16.16
CA GLY A 46 35.00 -5.06 15.21
C GLY A 46 34.59 -3.95 14.24
N ASN A 47 35.43 -3.75 13.26
CA ASN A 47 35.22 -2.76 12.19
C ASN A 47 34.89 -3.51 10.89
N TRP A 48 33.68 -3.28 10.37
CA TRP A 48 33.25 -3.78 9.08
C TRP A 48 33.46 -2.73 7.99
N LYS A 49 34.10 -3.06 6.87
CA LYS A 49 34.40 -2.12 5.79
C LYS A 49 33.20 -1.32 5.28
N ASN A 50 32.00 -1.90 5.39
CA ASN A 50 30.76 -1.28 4.90
C ASN A 50 30.03 -0.44 5.95
N VAL A 51 30.47 -0.43 7.21
CA VAL A 51 29.83 0.29 8.32
C VAL A 51 30.89 1.14 9.05
N VAL A 52 30.62 2.42 9.20
CA VAL A 52 31.52 3.34 9.92
C VAL A 52 31.27 3.22 11.41
N GLY A 53 32.34 3.01 12.19
CA GLY A 53 32.31 2.86 13.64
C GLY A 53 32.26 1.41 14.10
N ASP A 54 32.07 1.22 15.41
CA ASP A 54 32.02 -0.10 16.04
C ASP A 54 30.79 -0.88 15.54
N CYS A 55 31.03 -2.09 15.02
CA CYS A 55 30.01 -3.00 14.55
C CYS A 55 30.02 -4.28 15.40
N PHE A 56 28.83 -4.69 15.86
CA PHE A 56 28.60 -5.90 16.63
C PHE A 56 27.88 -6.94 15.77
N MET A 57 28.56 -8.03 15.43
CA MET A 57 28.00 -9.21 14.79
C MET A 57 27.59 -10.20 15.86
N VAL A 58 26.29 -10.49 15.98
CA VAL A 58 25.73 -11.32 17.05
C VAL A 58 25.10 -12.57 16.44
N ASN A 59 25.76 -13.71 16.60
CA ASN A 59 25.23 -15.02 16.21
C ASN A 59 24.46 -15.62 17.39
N ILE A 60 23.20 -15.97 17.20
CA ILE A 60 22.27 -16.39 18.25
C ILE A 60 21.74 -17.79 17.97
N TYR A 61 21.72 -18.62 19.03
CA TYR A 61 20.95 -19.85 19.10
C TYR A 61 20.02 -19.77 20.32
N GLY A 62 18.75 -19.44 20.08
CA GLY A 62 17.75 -19.26 21.11
C GLY A 62 17.40 -20.56 21.82
N PRO A 63 17.26 -20.58 23.16
CA PRO A 63 16.80 -21.76 23.89
C PRO A 63 15.35 -22.12 23.50
N GLN A 64 14.95 -23.37 23.80
CA GLN A 64 13.59 -23.81 23.47
C GLN A 64 12.55 -23.39 24.51
N ASP A 65 12.93 -23.36 25.78
CA ASP A 65 12.00 -23.00 26.86
C ASP A 65 11.81 -21.49 27.01
N HIS A 66 10.62 -21.10 27.42
CA HIS A 66 10.19 -19.72 27.53
C HIS A 66 11.01 -18.87 28.51
N VAL A 67 11.36 -19.43 29.69
CA VAL A 67 12.07 -18.69 30.74
C VAL A 67 13.48 -18.36 30.30
N SER A 68 14.19 -19.33 29.71
CA SER A 68 15.54 -19.13 29.18
C SER A 68 15.56 -18.18 28.00
N LYS A 69 14.52 -18.17 27.13
CA LYS A 69 14.36 -17.15 26.06
C LYS A 69 14.28 -15.75 26.65
N LEU A 70 13.39 -15.54 27.63
CA LEU A 70 13.23 -14.22 28.27
C LEU A 70 14.54 -13.75 28.92
N ALA A 71 15.25 -14.66 29.60
CA ALA A 71 16.56 -14.37 30.18
C ALA A 71 17.60 -13.99 29.10
N LEU A 72 17.57 -14.63 27.94
CA LEU A 72 18.44 -14.29 26.80
C LEU A 72 18.14 -12.89 26.26
N TRP A 73 16.88 -12.55 26.05
CA TRP A 73 16.48 -11.22 25.54
C TRP A 73 16.88 -10.11 26.53
N ASN A 74 16.70 -10.30 27.82
CA ASN A 74 17.12 -9.33 28.83
C ASN A 74 18.64 -9.14 28.82
N ARG A 75 19.42 -10.22 28.77
CA ARG A 75 20.90 -10.16 28.72
C ARG A 75 21.41 -9.44 27.47
N LEU A 76 20.80 -9.68 26.30
CA LEU A 76 21.16 -9.00 25.06
C LEU A 76 20.78 -7.50 25.14
N THR A 77 19.64 -7.17 25.71
CA THR A 77 19.21 -5.79 25.93
C THR A 77 20.20 -5.06 26.84
N ASP A 78 20.55 -5.66 27.98
CA ASP A 78 21.52 -5.10 28.92
C ASP A 78 22.91 -4.91 28.29
N PHE A 79 23.34 -5.90 27.47
CA PHE A 79 24.60 -5.76 26.74
C PHE A 79 24.58 -4.58 25.77
N MET A 80 23.49 -4.40 25.02
CA MET A 80 23.33 -3.28 24.07
C MET A 80 23.30 -1.93 24.76
N HIS A 81 22.72 -1.82 25.95
CA HIS A 81 22.72 -0.58 26.74
C HIS A 81 24.12 -0.17 27.23
N HIS A 82 25.00 -1.16 27.48
CA HIS A 82 26.36 -0.89 27.95
C HIS A 82 27.40 -0.73 26.82
N HIS A 83 27.04 -1.09 25.57
CA HIS A 83 27.97 -1.08 24.44
C HIS A 83 27.35 -0.36 23.24
N ASN A 84 27.73 0.89 23.04
CA ASN A 84 27.25 1.67 21.90
C ASN A 84 27.90 1.21 20.59
N GLY A 85 27.09 1.06 19.54
CA GLY A 85 27.55 0.70 18.19
C GLY A 85 26.40 0.18 17.30
N SER A 86 26.75 -0.23 16.09
CA SER A 86 25.80 -0.78 15.11
C SER A 86 25.67 -2.28 15.30
N TYR A 87 24.45 -2.79 15.48
CA TYR A 87 24.19 -4.22 15.73
C TYR A 87 23.60 -4.92 14.50
N ILE A 88 24.12 -6.12 14.22
CA ILE A 88 23.57 -7.09 13.28
C ILE A 88 23.47 -8.42 13.99
N MET A 89 22.25 -8.82 14.35
CA MET A 89 21.96 -10.08 15.00
C MET A 89 21.39 -11.07 14.00
N PHE A 90 21.84 -12.32 14.05
CA PHE A 90 21.40 -13.36 13.13
C PHE A 90 21.47 -14.74 13.79
N GLY A 91 20.71 -15.69 13.25
CA GLY A 91 20.66 -17.06 13.70
C GLY A 91 19.28 -17.56 14.01
N ASP A 92 19.20 -18.70 14.70
CA ASP A 92 17.95 -19.31 15.14
C ASP A 92 17.50 -18.70 16.47
N MET A 93 16.44 -17.89 16.39
CA MET A 93 15.86 -17.23 17.57
C MET A 93 14.95 -18.18 18.38
N ASN A 94 14.58 -19.34 17.82
CA ASN A 94 13.57 -20.27 18.36
C ASN A 94 12.25 -19.56 18.75
N ALA A 95 11.97 -18.39 18.17
CA ALA A 95 10.83 -17.53 18.49
C ALA A 95 10.14 -17.04 17.22
N VAL A 96 8.83 -16.90 17.30
CA VAL A 96 7.98 -16.33 16.24
C VAL A 96 7.28 -15.07 16.75
N ARG A 97 6.98 -14.12 15.86
CA ARG A 97 6.39 -12.83 16.20
C ARG A 97 4.85 -12.83 16.15
N ASN A 98 4.28 -13.65 15.28
CA ASN A 98 2.82 -13.70 15.06
C ASN A 98 2.39 -15.07 14.53
N ALA A 99 1.07 -15.29 14.45
CA ALA A 99 0.50 -16.58 14.03
C ALA A 99 0.82 -16.93 12.57
N GLN A 100 1.04 -15.95 11.69
CA GLN A 100 1.35 -16.17 10.27
C GLN A 100 2.75 -16.76 10.05
N GLU A 101 3.61 -16.67 11.04
CA GLU A 101 4.97 -17.24 11.02
C GLU A 101 5.01 -18.71 11.46
N ARG A 102 3.84 -19.34 11.69
CA ARG A 102 3.69 -20.76 12.02
C ARG A 102 2.62 -21.43 11.18
N PHE A 103 2.86 -22.68 10.87
CA PHE A 103 1.89 -23.59 10.26
C PHE A 103 1.87 -24.92 11.02
N GLY A 104 0.67 -25.48 11.25
CA GLY A 104 0.50 -26.77 11.93
C GLY A 104 0.71 -26.73 13.46
N THR A 105 0.86 -25.53 14.07
CA THR A 105 0.95 -25.35 15.53
C THR A 105 0.29 -24.03 15.96
N THR A 106 -0.16 -23.98 17.23
CA THR A 106 -0.72 -22.75 17.81
C THR A 106 0.38 -21.78 18.25
N LEU A 107 0.11 -20.49 18.17
CA LEU A 107 0.99 -19.43 18.67
C LEU A 107 0.92 -19.37 20.20
N ASN A 108 2.06 -19.30 20.85
CA ASN A 108 2.14 -18.85 22.24
C ASN A 108 2.26 -17.32 22.24
N SER A 109 1.17 -16.62 22.57
CA SER A 109 1.12 -15.15 22.55
C SER A 109 2.13 -14.51 23.51
N ILE A 110 2.32 -15.07 24.69
CA ILE A 110 3.24 -14.55 25.73
C ILE A 110 4.70 -14.57 25.22
N GLU A 111 5.12 -15.68 24.58
CA GLU A 111 6.47 -15.76 23.98
C GLU A 111 6.64 -14.75 22.85
N ALA A 112 5.63 -14.61 21.99
CA ALA A 112 5.65 -13.66 20.90
C ALA A 112 5.73 -12.21 21.40
N ASP A 113 4.96 -11.87 22.45
CA ASP A 113 4.96 -10.54 23.07
C ASP A 113 6.31 -10.20 23.70
N HIS A 114 6.97 -11.14 24.40
CA HIS A 114 8.31 -10.93 24.93
C HIS A 114 9.35 -10.72 23.83
N PHE A 115 9.29 -11.48 22.74
CA PHE A 115 10.20 -11.34 21.63
C PHE A 115 9.97 -10.03 20.88
N ASN A 116 8.71 -9.63 20.67
CA ASN A 116 8.38 -8.33 20.07
C ASN A 116 8.86 -7.18 20.96
N SER A 117 8.64 -7.25 22.27
CA SER A 117 9.12 -6.25 23.23
C SER A 117 10.64 -6.09 23.21
N PHE A 118 11.39 -7.18 23.09
CA PHE A 118 12.85 -7.16 22.91
C PHE A 118 13.23 -6.39 21.64
N ILE A 119 12.63 -6.70 20.49
CA ILE A 119 12.93 -6.03 19.22
C ILE A 119 12.61 -4.54 19.30
N ASP A 120 11.43 -4.19 19.83
CA ASP A 120 10.95 -2.81 19.92
C ASP A 120 11.80 -1.96 20.89
N SER A 121 12.15 -2.51 22.06
CA SER A 121 12.94 -1.81 23.08
C SER A 121 14.41 -1.58 22.67
N THR A 122 14.95 -2.43 21.83
CA THR A 122 16.34 -2.34 21.36
C THR A 122 16.49 -1.55 20.06
N GLY A 123 15.41 -1.16 19.39
CA GLY A 123 15.45 -0.46 18.10
C GLY A 123 15.97 -1.34 16.95
N LEU A 124 15.89 -2.65 17.09
CA LEU A 124 16.21 -3.60 16.03
C LEU A 124 15.05 -3.69 15.03
N VAL A 125 15.39 -3.95 13.78
CA VAL A 125 14.41 -4.13 12.68
C VAL A 125 14.53 -5.54 12.15
N ASP A 126 13.42 -6.29 12.15
CA ASP A 126 13.30 -7.61 11.49
C ASP A 126 13.07 -7.39 10.00
N LEU A 127 14.07 -7.71 9.18
CA LEU A 127 13.97 -7.54 7.74
C LEU A 127 13.15 -8.67 7.09
N PRO A 128 12.35 -8.36 6.05
CA PRO A 128 11.63 -9.35 5.27
C PRO A 128 12.57 -10.40 4.66
N ILE A 129 12.17 -11.67 4.74
CA ILE A 129 12.92 -12.77 4.12
C ILE A 129 12.29 -13.09 2.75
N GLY A 130 13.10 -13.09 1.70
CA GLY A 130 12.73 -13.57 0.38
C GLY A 130 12.94 -15.08 0.25
N GLY A 131 12.37 -15.69 -0.79
CA GLY A 131 12.45 -17.12 -1.03
C GLY A 131 11.37 -17.88 -0.26
N ARG A 132 11.74 -18.62 0.76
CA ARG A 132 10.78 -19.40 1.55
C ARG A 132 10.29 -18.60 2.76
N SER A 133 8.99 -18.68 3.03
CA SER A 133 8.35 -17.97 4.16
C SER A 133 8.69 -18.55 5.52
N PHE A 134 9.01 -19.85 5.58
CA PHE A 134 9.38 -20.57 6.81
C PHE A 134 10.81 -21.06 6.71
N THR A 135 11.58 -20.89 7.76
CA THR A 135 12.99 -21.29 7.81
C THR A 135 13.19 -22.64 8.44
N TRP A 136 12.25 -23.15 9.21
CA TRP A 136 12.28 -24.47 9.84
C TRP A 136 11.06 -25.33 9.45
N MET A 137 11.26 -26.64 9.35
CA MET A 137 10.22 -27.64 9.08
C MET A 137 10.53 -28.95 9.81
N ASN A 138 9.53 -29.53 10.49
CA ASN A 138 9.70 -30.84 11.09
C ASN A 138 9.87 -31.93 10.02
N LYS A 139 10.45 -33.10 10.41
CA LYS A 139 10.72 -34.21 9.50
C LYS A 139 9.49 -34.71 8.73
N ALA A 140 8.29 -34.60 9.31
CA ALA A 140 7.04 -35.02 8.67
C ALA A 140 6.43 -33.96 7.72
N GLY A 141 7.00 -32.75 7.62
CA GLY A 141 6.46 -31.67 6.79
C GLY A 141 5.14 -31.06 7.28
N THR A 142 4.68 -31.44 8.47
CA THR A 142 3.38 -31.02 9.02
C THR A 142 3.43 -29.74 9.85
N LYS A 143 4.63 -29.33 10.27
CA LYS A 143 4.86 -28.13 11.09
C LYS A 143 5.97 -27.29 10.48
N LEU A 144 5.70 -26.01 10.30
CA LEU A 144 6.63 -25.04 9.74
C LEU A 144 6.68 -23.80 10.63
N SER A 145 7.86 -23.17 10.75
CA SER A 145 8.02 -21.93 11.51
C SER A 145 9.13 -21.05 10.91
N LYS A 146 9.00 -19.72 11.07
CA LYS A 146 10.07 -18.75 10.78
C LYS A 146 10.86 -18.54 12.07
N LEU A 147 11.95 -19.27 12.26
CA LEU A 147 12.79 -19.23 13.46
C LEU A 147 14.10 -18.46 13.25
N ASP A 148 14.69 -18.59 12.05
CA ASP A 148 15.94 -17.95 11.69
C ASP A 148 15.67 -16.53 11.16
N ARG A 149 16.46 -15.54 11.62
CA ARG A 149 16.26 -14.13 11.30
C ARG A 149 17.56 -13.34 11.23
N PHE A 150 17.47 -12.18 10.58
CA PHE A 150 18.38 -11.07 10.75
C PHE A 150 17.63 -9.90 11.40
N LEU A 151 18.10 -9.46 12.57
CA LEU A 151 17.64 -8.29 13.29
C LEU A 151 18.74 -7.24 13.22
N ILE A 152 18.46 -6.07 12.67
CA ILE A 152 19.50 -5.13 12.27
C ILE A 152 19.15 -3.72 12.79
N PHE A 153 20.12 -2.98 13.25
CA PHE A 153 19.94 -1.59 13.63
C PHE A 153 19.57 -0.74 12.41
N GLU A 154 18.69 0.21 12.64
CA GLU A 154 18.17 1.12 11.63
C GLU A 154 19.27 1.94 10.93
N ASP A 155 20.32 2.34 11.66
CA ASP A 155 21.45 3.08 11.09
C ASP A 155 22.26 2.25 10.08
N VAL A 156 22.36 0.94 10.29
CA VAL A 156 22.98 0.00 9.32
C VAL A 156 22.11 -0.08 8.06
N ILE A 157 20.79 -0.22 8.22
CA ILE A 157 19.85 -0.27 7.10
C ILE A 157 19.87 1.04 6.31
N ALA A 158 19.96 2.18 6.99
CA ALA A 158 20.04 3.50 6.36
C ALA A 158 21.31 3.67 5.49
N ARG A 159 22.39 3.02 5.86
CA ARG A 159 23.67 3.06 5.12
C ARG A 159 23.75 2.02 4.01
N LEU A 160 23.13 0.84 4.23
CA LEU A 160 23.11 -0.27 3.29
C LEU A 160 21.73 -0.33 2.61
N LEU A 161 21.47 0.59 1.68
CA LEU A 161 20.15 0.83 1.09
C LEU A 161 19.53 -0.36 0.35
N ASP A 162 20.34 -1.32 -0.12
CA ASP A 162 19.90 -2.45 -0.95
C ASP A 162 20.14 -3.81 -0.26
N VAL A 163 20.01 -3.84 1.07
CA VAL A 163 20.13 -5.07 1.87
C VAL A 163 18.95 -5.99 1.61
N ARG A 164 19.24 -7.27 1.42
CA ARG A 164 18.26 -8.35 1.25
C ARG A 164 18.62 -9.55 2.10
N ILE A 165 17.59 -10.25 2.54
CA ILE A 165 17.69 -11.54 3.20
C ILE A 165 16.95 -12.55 2.34
N THR A 166 17.59 -13.66 2.02
CA THR A 166 16.99 -14.74 1.24
C THR A 166 17.17 -16.07 1.97
N ALA A 167 16.05 -16.78 2.19
CA ALA A 167 16.09 -18.16 2.65
C ALA A 167 16.42 -19.07 1.45
N LEU A 168 17.55 -19.74 1.52
CA LEU A 168 18.02 -20.69 0.51
C LEU A 168 17.31 -22.03 0.69
N ASP A 169 17.42 -22.91 -0.31
CA ASP A 169 16.85 -24.25 -0.22
C ASP A 169 17.59 -25.09 0.83
N ARG A 170 16.82 -25.82 1.65
CA ARG A 170 17.36 -26.76 2.62
C ARG A 170 17.80 -28.03 1.90
N LEU A 171 18.93 -28.59 2.33
CA LEU A 171 19.44 -29.86 1.80
C LEU A 171 19.48 -30.91 2.90
N TRP A 172 20.33 -30.71 3.92
CA TRP A 172 20.63 -31.72 4.95
C TRP A 172 20.03 -31.38 6.33
N SER A 173 19.60 -30.11 6.52
CA SER A 173 19.06 -29.61 7.77
C SER A 173 17.53 -29.49 7.70
N ASP A 174 16.84 -29.52 8.85
CA ASP A 174 15.47 -29.11 8.99
C ASP A 174 15.29 -27.56 8.95
N HIS A 175 16.42 -26.81 8.96
CA HIS A 175 16.47 -25.37 8.73
C HIS A 175 16.90 -25.01 7.30
N ASN A 176 16.40 -23.88 6.81
CA ASN A 176 16.88 -23.23 5.58
C ASN A 176 18.04 -22.29 5.94
N PRO A 177 19.16 -22.33 5.21
CA PRO A 177 20.17 -21.28 5.34
C PRO A 177 19.59 -19.92 4.97
N ILE A 178 19.89 -18.90 5.75
CA ILE A 178 19.52 -17.51 5.45
C ILE A 178 20.75 -16.73 5.00
N LEU A 179 20.63 -16.03 3.88
CA LEU A 179 21.70 -15.25 3.26
C LEU A 179 21.39 -13.76 3.37
N PHE A 180 22.27 -13.02 4.04
CA PHE A 180 22.28 -11.56 4.03
C PHE A 180 23.19 -11.09 2.89
N HIS A 181 22.65 -10.31 1.96
CA HIS A 181 23.43 -9.77 0.85
C HIS A 181 22.99 -8.37 0.45
N ILE A 182 23.88 -7.64 -0.21
CA ILE A 182 23.61 -6.34 -0.77
C ILE A 182 23.44 -6.53 -2.28
N ASP A 183 22.26 -6.25 -2.79
CA ASP A 183 21.95 -6.38 -4.21
C ASP A 183 21.42 -5.06 -4.76
N LYS A 184 22.25 -4.37 -5.54
CA LYS A 184 21.90 -3.13 -6.24
C LYS A 184 21.09 -3.44 -7.50
N SER A 185 19.86 -3.88 -7.32
CA SER A 185 18.96 -4.12 -8.45
C SER A 185 18.41 -2.80 -8.98
N ASP A 186 18.70 -2.49 -10.23
CA ASP A 186 18.11 -1.35 -10.94
C ASP A 186 16.78 -1.75 -11.59
N PHE A 187 15.68 -1.27 -11.02
CA PHE A 187 14.34 -1.42 -11.60
C PHE A 187 14.02 -0.35 -12.65
N GLY A 188 14.94 0.58 -12.92
CA GLY A 188 14.77 1.67 -13.86
C GLY A 188 14.20 2.95 -13.23
N PRO A 189 13.99 4.01 -14.04
CA PRO A 189 13.67 5.34 -13.56
C PRO A 189 12.30 5.41 -12.88
N SER A 190 12.24 6.19 -11.79
CA SER A 190 10.98 6.53 -11.12
C SER A 190 10.27 7.68 -11.84
N PRO A 191 8.93 7.66 -11.94
CA PRO A 191 8.16 8.73 -12.55
C PRO A 191 8.28 10.04 -11.78
N PHE A 192 8.08 11.14 -12.47
CA PHE A 192 8.03 12.48 -11.88
C PHE A 192 6.91 12.57 -10.82
N LYS A 193 7.22 13.21 -9.69
CA LYS A 193 6.27 13.54 -8.62
C LYS A 193 6.55 14.96 -8.15
N LEU A 194 5.52 15.80 -8.12
CA LEU A 194 5.61 17.14 -7.56
C LEU A 194 5.55 17.08 -6.03
N TYR A 195 6.49 17.75 -5.36
CA TYR A 195 6.49 17.91 -3.92
C TYR A 195 5.82 19.21 -3.52
N ASN A 196 5.02 19.19 -2.45
CA ASN A 196 4.31 20.36 -1.99
C ASN A 196 5.25 21.44 -1.42
N SER A 197 6.46 21.07 -0.97
CA SER A 197 7.53 22.02 -0.58
C SER A 197 7.89 22.99 -1.72
N TRP A 198 7.81 22.51 -2.98
CA TRP A 198 8.13 23.34 -4.15
C TRP A 198 7.18 24.52 -4.30
N LEU A 199 5.93 24.37 -3.84
CA LEU A 199 4.92 25.45 -3.84
C LEU A 199 5.30 26.64 -2.93
N LEU A 200 6.23 26.43 -2.00
CA LEU A 200 6.70 27.42 -1.03
C LEU A 200 8.05 28.02 -1.39
N ARG A 201 8.71 27.51 -2.45
CA ARG A 201 10.04 28.00 -2.86
C ARG A 201 9.95 29.26 -3.70
N ASP A 202 10.89 30.13 -3.48
CA ASP A 202 10.99 31.39 -4.20
C ASP A 202 11.15 31.14 -5.71
N GLY A 203 10.46 31.92 -6.54
CA GLY A 203 10.51 31.82 -8.00
C GLY A 203 9.62 30.74 -8.63
N PHE A 204 9.07 29.80 -7.84
CA PHE A 204 8.21 28.75 -8.40
C PHE A 204 6.88 29.31 -8.95
N ASP A 205 6.30 30.31 -8.31
CA ASP A 205 5.06 30.94 -8.77
C ASP A 205 5.23 31.61 -10.14
N ASN A 206 6.36 32.31 -10.33
CA ASN A 206 6.68 32.96 -11.61
C ASN A 206 6.93 31.90 -12.69
N LEU A 207 7.69 30.86 -12.38
CA LEU A 207 7.92 29.75 -13.31
C LEU A 207 6.60 29.17 -13.84
N VAL A 208 5.64 28.90 -12.94
CA VAL A 208 4.37 28.26 -13.34
C VAL A 208 3.55 29.20 -14.22
N LYS A 209 3.44 30.49 -13.86
CA LYS A 209 2.69 31.49 -14.63
C LYS A 209 3.31 31.73 -16.01
N GLU A 210 4.59 32.07 -16.05
CA GLU A 210 5.31 32.32 -17.30
C GLU A 210 5.32 31.10 -18.23
N ALA A 211 5.62 29.92 -17.67
CA ALA A 211 5.61 28.69 -18.45
C ALA A 211 4.23 28.37 -19.02
N TRP A 212 3.13 28.69 -18.31
CA TRP A 212 1.77 28.46 -18.81
C TRP A 212 1.35 29.46 -19.87
N GLU A 213 1.65 30.74 -19.66
CA GLU A 213 1.35 31.83 -20.60
C GLU A 213 2.09 31.71 -21.93
N LEU A 214 3.32 31.17 -21.90
CA LEU A 214 4.13 30.93 -23.10
C LEU A 214 3.69 29.70 -23.91
N LEU A 215 2.74 28.88 -23.39
CA LEU A 215 2.25 27.74 -24.16
C LEU A 215 1.25 28.20 -25.21
N ASP A 216 1.29 27.51 -26.35
CA ASP A 216 0.37 27.70 -27.46
C ASP A 216 -1.10 27.56 -26.93
N PRO A 217 -1.94 28.57 -27.12
CA PRO A 217 -3.34 28.54 -26.69
C PRO A 217 -4.12 27.34 -27.23
N ASP A 218 -3.82 26.88 -28.44
CA ASP A 218 -4.52 25.79 -29.14
C ASP A 218 -4.14 24.39 -28.62
N LEU A 219 -3.13 24.29 -27.78
CA LEU A 219 -2.77 23.01 -27.14
C LEU A 219 -3.86 22.51 -26.21
N LYS A 220 -4.12 21.21 -26.28
CA LYS A 220 -5.06 20.56 -25.36
C LYS A 220 -4.56 20.62 -23.91
N CYS A 221 -5.47 20.75 -22.96
CA CYS A 221 -5.17 20.90 -21.54
C CYS A 221 -4.11 19.88 -21.04
N HIS A 222 -4.28 18.58 -21.30
CA HIS A 222 -3.36 17.54 -20.87
C HIS A 222 -1.95 17.67 -21.50
N GLU A 223 -1.83 18.23 -22.68
CA GLU A 223 -0.54 18.50 -23.35
C GLU A 223 0.14 19.72 -22.70
N LYS A 224 -0.62 20.76 -22.36
CA LYS A 224 -0.11 21.91 -21.59
C LYS A 224 0.48 21.47 -20.27
N PHE A 225 -0.22 20.63 -19.49
CA PHE A 225 0.31 20.06 -18.25
C PHE A 225 1.56 19.21 -18.48
N ARG A 226 1.64 18.45 -19.58
CA ARG A 226 2.84 17.68 -19.93
C ARG A 226 4.04 18.57 -20.18
N ARG A 227 3.88 19.67 -20.95
CA ARG A 227 4.97 20.62 -21.21
C ARG A 227 5.39 21.40 -19.95
N LEU A 228 4.41 21.80 -19.13
CA LEU A 228 4.69 22.42 -17.83
C LEU A 228 5.51 21.48 -16.92
N LYS A 229 5.18 20.18 -16.90
CA LYS A 229 5.93 19.16 -16.15
C LYS A 229 7.42 19.16 -16.53
N ASP A 230 7.74 19.26 -17.81
CA ASP A 230 9.14 19.26 -18.28
C ASP A 230 9.89 20.52 -17.77
N LYS A 231 9.22 21.68 -17.77
CA LYS A 231 9.78 22.93 -17.22
C LYS A 231 10.00 22.84 -15.70
N ILE A 232 9.03 22.32 -14.97
CA ILE A 232 9.12 22.12 -13.51
C ILE A 232 10.26 21.13 -13.19
N LYS A 233 10.41 20.06 -13.97
CA LYS A 233 11.47 19.07 -13.79
C LYS A 233 12.87 19.68 -13.96
N GLN A 234 13.04 20.52 -15.00
CA GLN A 234 14.30 21.25 -15.21
C GLN A 234 14.58 22.19 -14.04
N TRP A 235 13.59 22.98 -13.64
CA TRP A 235 13.72 23.90 -12.51
C TRP A 235 14.07 23.17 -11.21
N SER A 236 13.36 22.07 -10.89
CA SER A 236 13.62 21.32 -9.67
C SER A 236 15.04 20.75 -9.58
N ASN A 237 15.57 20.24 -10.69
CA ASN A 237 16.95 19.75 -10.76
C ASN A 237 17.95 20.87 -10.50
N ASN A 238 17.73 22.05 -11.08
CA ASN A 238 18.58 23.21 -10.88
C ASN A 238 18.57 23.71 -9.43
N ILE A 239 17.36 23.87 -8.85
CA ILE A 239 17.20 24.33 -7.46
C ILE A 239 17.82 23.34 -6.46
N MET A 240 17.58 22.04 -6.62
CA MET A 240 18.17 21.03 -5.73
C MET A 240 19.70 21.05 -5.79
N THR A 241 20.27 21.27 -6.97
CA THR A 241 21.73 21.37 -7.13
C THR A 241 22.26 22.65 -6.48
N LEU A 242 21.58 23.78 -6.67
CA LEU A 242 21.94 25.05 -6.04
C LEU A 242 21.85 24.98 -4.50
N GLU A 243 20.76 24.45 -3.95
CA GLU A 243 20.57 24.28 -2.51
C GLU A 243 21.65 23.38 -1.89
N ARG A 244 21.99 22.26 -2.54
CA ARG A 244 23.07 21.37 -2.08
C ARG A 244 24.43 22.07 -2.07
N ASN A 245 24.77 22.77 -3.14
CA ASN A 245 26.01 23.51 -3.23
C ASN A 245 26.06 24.65 -2.20
N ARG A 246 24.97 25.39 -2.06
CA ARG A 246 24.88 26.49 -1.08
C ARG A 246 25.01 25.97 0.35
N LYS A 247 24.34 24.88 0.70
CA LYS A 247 24.48 24.23 2.03
C LYS A 247 25.93 23.87 2.32
N THR A 248 26.65 23.34 1.33
CA THR A 248 28.07 22.99 1.48
C THR A 248 28.94 24.22 1.74
N VAL A 249 28.68 25.32 1.06
CA VAL A 249 29.40 26.61 1.24
C VAL A 249 29.08 27.19 2.61
N VAL A 250 27.81 27.30 2.96
CA VAL A 250 27.37 27.86 4.26
C VAL A 250 27.96 27.09 5.45
N LEU A 251 28.01 25.74 5.39
CA LEU A 251 28.66 24.94 6.43
C LEU A 251 30.14 25.23 6.56
N LYS A 252 30.86 25.48 5.44
CA LYS A 252 32.27 25.90 5.49
C LYS A 252 32.45 27.29 6.09
N GLU A 253 31.56 28.22 5.76
CA GLU A 253 31.55 29.58 6.33
C GLU A 253 31.32 29.56 7.83
N ILE A 254 30.33 28.80 8.33
CA ILE A 254 30.07 28.59 9.78
C ILE A 254 31.30 28.03 10.45
N ASN A 255 31.88 26.93 9.93
CA ASN A 255 33.09 26.34 10.49
C ASN A 255 34.26 27.34 10.56
N SER A 256 34.41 28.23 9.59
CA SER A 256 35.43 29.23 9.60
C SER A 256 35.21 30.31 10.68
N ILE A 257 33.95 30.69 10.89
CA ILE A 257 33.56 31.63 11.95
C ILE A 257 33.80 30.98 13.33
N GLU A 258 33.36 29.74 13.53
CA GLU A 258 33.53 29.00 14.78
C GLU A 258 35.00 28.82 15.14
N LYS A 259 35.87 28.54 14.18
CA LYS A 259 37.34 28.53 14.40
C LYS A 259 37.88 29.87 14.90
N ARG A 260 37.43 31.00 14.30
CA ARG A 260 37.85 32.33 14.77
C ARG A 260 37.37 32.63 16.19
N ILE A 261 36.17 32.13 16.55
CA ILE A 261 35.63 32.26 17.89
C ILE A 261 36.48 31.44 18.89
N ASP A 262 36.81 30.19 18.55
CA ASP A 262 37.62 29.30 19.37
C ASP A 262 39.05 29.84 19.56
N GLU A 263 39.63 30.50 18.55
CA GLU A 263 40.96 31.12 18.58
C GLU A 263 40.98 32.49 19.27
N GLY A 264 39.80 32.98 19.72
CA GLY A 264 39.69 34.32 20.37
C GLY A 264 39.90 35.50 19.41
N SER A 265 39.86 35.26 18.09
CA SER A 265 40.07 36.28 17.05
C SER A 265 38.77 36.74 16.39
N SER A 266 37.60 36.47 17.01
CA SER A 266 36.28 36.80 16.52
C SER A 266 36.01 38.31 16.46
N MET A 267 35.31 38.72 15.38
CA MET A 267 34.78 40.08 15.25
C MET A 267 33.35 40.19 15.82
N PRO A 268 32.89 41.37 16.29
CA PRO A 268 31.50 41.54 16.76
C PRO A 268 30.45 41.11 15.73
N SER A 269 30.75 41.26 14.42
CA SER A 269 29.86 40.83 13.31
C SER A 269 29.80 39.33 13.08
N ASP A 270 30.73 38.54 13.60
CA ASP A 270 30.80 37.09 13.34
C ASP A 270 29.63 36.35 13.95
N ASN A 271 29.14 36.77 15.13
CA ASN A 271 27.97 36.16 15.76
C ASN A 271 26.69 36.40 14.97
N ASP A 272 26.49 37.65 14.47
CA ASP A 272 25.32 37.98 13.66
C ASP A 272 25.35 37.22 12.32
N GLN A 273 26.52 37.17 11.68
CA GLN A 273 26.71 36.43 10.42
C GLN A 273 26.47 34.91 10.63
N ARG A 274 26.98 34.34 11.72
CA ARG A 274 26.72 32.95 12.07
C ARG A 274 25.22 32.67 12.22
N LEU A 275 24.49 33.57 12.89
CA LEU A 275 23.05 33.42 13.09
C LEU A 275 22.29 33.43 11.75
N ILE A 276 22.62 34.33 10.83
CA ILE A 276 22.03 34.41 9.50
C ILE A 276 22.31 33.13 8.68
N LEU A 277 23.55 32.62 8.75
CA LEU A 277 23.93 31.39 8.04
C LEU A 277 23.21 30.15 8.61
N LEU A 278 23.00 30.10 9.95
CA LEU A 278 22.22 29.01 10.57
C LEU A 278 20.74 29.03 10.14
N GLN A 279 20.13 30.24 10.08
CA GLN A 279 18.75 30.38 9.57
C GLN A 279 18.63 29.94 8.11
N GLU A 280 19.67 30.20 7.31
CA GLU A 280 19.69 29.73 5.89
C GLU A 280 19.73 28.19 5.80
N ILE A 281 20.55 27.53 6.62
CA ILE A 281 20.58 26.06 6.70
C ILE A 281 19.23 25.52 7.16
N GLU A 282 18.66 26.13 8.21
CA GLU A 282 17.34 25.73 8.73
C GLU A 282 16.26 25.80 7.65
N LYS A 283 16.25 26.88 6.83
CA LYS A 283 15.32 27.00 5.68
C LYS A 283 15.51 25.87 4.66
N ILE A 284 16.74 25.53 4.30
CA ILE A 284 17.06 24.43 3.37
C ILE A 284 16.61 23.08 3.96
N ASP A 285 16.93 22.83 5.21
CA ASP A 285 16.61 21.56 5.89
C ASP A 285 15.10 21.40 6.13
N LYS A 286 14.39 22.48 6.37
CA LYS A 286 12.92 22.49 6.45
C LYS A 286 12.27 22.00 5.16
N PHE A 287 12.73 22.45 3.99
CA PHE A 287 12.19 21.95 2.72
C PHE A 287 12.52 20.47 2.50
N ALA A 288 13.72 20.04 2.84
CA ALA A 288 14.10 18.64 2.77
C ALA A 288 13.24 17.77 3.71
N SER A 289 12.99 18.23 4.92
CA SER A 289 12.12 17.56 5.90
C SER A 289 10.65 17.47 5.40
N MET A 290 10.11 18.53 4.80
CA MET A 290 8.77 18.51 4.18
C MET A 290 8.66 17.46 3.07
N ASP A 291 9.68 17.34 2.21
CA ASP A 291 9.73 16.31 1.16
C ASP A 291 9.75 14.91 1.77
N LEU A 292 10.48 14.71 2.86
CA LEU A 292 10.54 13.44 3.59
C LEU A 292 9.20 13.09 4.23
N ILE A 293 8.54 14.04 4.89
CA ILE A 293 7.21 13.88 5.49
C ILE A 293 6.18 13.50 4.40
N GLN A 294 6.20 14.16 3.24
CA GLN A 294 5.33 13.82 2.13
C GLN A 294 5.61 12.40 1.59
N LYS A 295 6.87 11.97 1.53
CA LYS A 295 7.26 10.58 1.18
C LYS A 295 6.76 9.57 2.22
N ALA A 296 6.90 9.89 3.50
CA ALA A 296 6.53 9.02 4.62
C ALA A 296 5.01 8.90 4.80
N ARG A 297 4.21 9.87 4.32
CA ARG A 297 2.76 9.99 4.56
C ARG A 297 2.39 9.95 6.05
N VAL A 298 3.21 10.52 6.91
CA VAL A 298 2.94 10.69 8.33
C VAL A 298 2.14 11.99 8.51
N LYS A 299 1.05 11.94 9.27
CA LYS A 299 0.34 13.16 9.67
C LYS A 299 1.16 13.91 10.72
N TRP A 300 1.15 15.23 10.64
CA TRP A 300 1.90 16.17 11.50
C TRP A 300 1.37 16.26 12.95
N ASP A 301 0.49 15.39 13.37
CA ASP A 301 -0.13 15.44 14.71
C ASP A 301 0.78 14.96 15.86
N ILE A 302 2.03 14.65 15.56
CA ILE A 302 3.04 14.40 16.61
C ILE A 302 3.87 15.67 16.72
N GLU A 303 3.50 16.48 17.69
CA GLU A 303 4.14 17.75 18.05
C GLU A 303 5.65 17.56 18.36
N GLY A 304 6.45 18.43 17.77
CA GLY A 304 7.51 19.11 18.52
C GLY A 304 8.88 18.51 18.55
N ASP A 305 9.31 17.60 17.65
CA ASP A 305 10.76 17.38 17.51
C ASP A 305 11.14 17.16 16.04
N GLU A 306 12.00 18.07 15.53
CA GLU A 306 12.52 18.06 14.15
C GLU A 306 13.51 16.91 13.91
N ASN A 307 13.23 15.72 14.43
CA ASN A 307 14.13 14.59 14.31
C ASN A 307 14.05 13.99 12.87
N SER A 308 14.76 14.63 11.94
CA SER A 308 14.93 14.14 10.56
C SER A 308 15.39 12.68 10.52
N LYS A 309 16.13 12.23 11.52
CA LYS A 309 16.62 10.86 11.68
C LYS A 309 15.48 9.88 11.89
N PHE A 310 14.47 10.23 12.70
CA PHE A 310 13.25 9.44 12.89
C PHE A 310 12.44 9.28 11.58
N PHE A 311 12.26 10.37 10.81
CA PHE A 311 11.55 10.30 9.54
C PHE A 311 12.31 9.48 8.49
N HIS A 312 13.63 9.60 8.44
CA HIS A 312 14.47 8.77 7.58
C HIS A 312 14.32 7.28 7.92
N GLY A 313 14.34 6.94 9.20
CA GLY A 313 14.12 5.59 9.68
C GLY A 313 12.77 5.03 9.27
N LEU A 314 11.72 5.77 9.51
CA LEU A 314 10.36 5.37 9.20
C LEU A 314 10.14 5.19 7.68
N ILE A 315 10.79 6.04 6.85
CA ILE A 315 10.76 5.90 5.38
C ILE A 315 11.53 4.65 4.95
N ASN A 316 12.71 4.44 5.52
CA ASN A 316 13.54 3.28 5.19
C ASN A 316 12.84 1.98 5.60
N GLN A 317 12.25 1.91 6.78
CA GLN A 317 11.45 0.77 7.23
C GLN A 317 10.24 0.51 6.33
N LYS A 318 9.46 1.54 5.98
CA LYS A 318 8.36 1.41 5.03
C LYS A 318 8.84 0.98 3.65
N ARG A 319 9.96 1.53 3.18
CA ARG A 319 10.56 1.18 1.89
C ARG A 319 10.98 -0.29 1.88
N GLN A 320 11.66 -0.76 2.92
CA GLN A 320 12.08 -2.15 3.05
C GLN A 320 10.88 -3.10 3.10
N ASN A 321 9.86 -2.78 3.88
CA ASN A 321 8.64 -3.60 3.99
C ASN A 321 7.81 -3.64 2.70
N GLN A 322 7.90 -2.62 1.85
CA GLN A 322 7.19 -2.54 0.58
C GLN A 322 8.05 -2.97 -0.63
N MET A 323 9.34 -3.17 -0.41
CA MET A 323 10.27 -3.53 -1.48
C MET A 323 10.04 -4.97 -1.94
N ILE A 324 9.83 -5.15 -3.23
CA ILE A 324 9.71 -6.47 -3.85
C ILE A 324 11.12 -6.97 -4.17
N ASN A 325 11.65 -7.81 -3.29
CA ASN A 325 12.99 -8.37 -3.42
C ASN A 325 13.05 -9.54 -4.40
N GLY A 326 11.92 -10.18 -4.64
CA GLY A 326 11.73 -11.28 -5.54
C GLY A 326 10.30 -11.77 -5.49
N ILE A 327 9.93 -12.67 -6.37
CA ILE A 327 8.62 -13.33 -6.42
C ILE A 327 8.76 -14.80 -6.77
N MET A 328 7.83 -15.61 -6.29
CA MET A 328 7.71 -17.01 -6.66
C MET A 328 6.86 -17.14 -7.92
N VAL A 329 7.43 -17.69 -8.98
CA VAL A 329 6.74 -17.96 -10.24
C VAL A 329 6.98 -19.43 -10.59
N GLU A 330 5.92 -20.21 -10.70
CA GLU A 330 5.97 -21.64 -11.02
C GLU A 330 6.96 -22.45 -10.14
N GLY A 331 7.00 -22.12 -8.85
CA GLY A 331 7.87 -22.77 -7.87
C GLY A 331 9.32 -22.26 -7.83
N ASN A 332 9.69 -21.32 -8.72
CA ASN A 332 11.03 -20.73 -8.76
C ASN A 332 11.03 -19.32 -8.17
N TRP A 333 12.05 -19.02 -7.35
CA TRP A 333 12.25 -17.68 -6.80
C TRP A 333 13.01 -16.81 -7.81
N ILE A 334 12.35 -15.76 -8.30
CA ILE A 334 12.89 -14.83 -9.30
C ILE A 334 13.27 -13.52 -8.63
N THR A 335 14.52 -13.08 -8.81
CA THR A 335 15.07 -11.81 -8.28
C THR A 335 15.40 -10.80 -9.36
N ASN A 336 15.51 -11.23 -10.63
CA ASN A 336 15.84 -10.34 -11.74
C ASN A 336 14.74 -9.28 -11.95
N PRO A 337 15.06 -7.96 -11.94
CA PRO A 337 14.09 -6.87 -12.06
C PRO A 337 13.23 -6.92 -13.33
N CYS A 338 13.82 -7.29 -14.48
CA CYS A 338 13.08 -7.39 -15.73
C CYS A 338 12.06 -8.52 -15.71
N LEU A 339 12.46 -9.70 -15.18
CA LEU A 339 11.56 -10.86 -15.06
C LEU A 339 10.45 -10.61 -14.03
N ILE A 340 10.76 -9.94 -12.91
CA ILE A 340 9.75 -9.54 -11.93
C ILE A 340 8.72 -8.61 -12.57
N LYS A 341 9.17 -7.56 -13.27
CA LYS A 341 8.27 -6.62 -13.96
C LYS A 341 7.39 -7.32 -14.98
N ASP A 342 7.97 -8.22 -15.77
CA ASP A 342 7.21 -8.95 -16.80
C ASP A 342 6.18 -9.90 -16.16
N ALA A 343 6.53 -10.64 -15.13
CA ALA A 343 5.61 -11.52 -14.43
C ALA A 343 4.40 -10.77 -13.85
N PHE A 344 4.61 -9.62 -13.19
CA PHE A 344 3.52 -8.76 -12.72
C PHE A 344 2.69 -8.22 -13.89
N LEU A 345 3.34 -7.75 -14.96
CA LEU A 345 2.65 -7.24 -16.14
C LEU A 345 1.75 -8.29 -16.77
N GLN A 346 2.25 -9.51 -17.01
CA GLN A 346 1.47 -10.59 -17.62
C GLN A 346 0.31 -11.01 -16.73
N PHE A 347 0.54 -11.14 -15.41
CA PHE A 347 -0.52 -11.47 -14.45
C PHE A 347 -1.67 -10.45 -14.49
N TYR A 348 -1.37 -9.16 -14.33
CA TYR A 348 -2.42 -8.13 -14.31
C TYR A 348 -3.04 -7.90 -15.69
N LYS A 349 -2.28 -7.99 -16.76
CA LYS A 349 -2.79 -7.93 -18.12
C LYS A 349 -3.81 -9.03 -18.38
N LYS A 350 -3.52 -10.28 -17.98
CA LYS A 350 -4.45 -11.42 -18.06
C LYS A 350 -5.67 -11.20 -17.18
N LYS A 351 -5.47 -10.74 -15.94
CA LYS A 351 -6.54 -10.49 -14.96
C LYS A 351 -7.57 -9.46 -15.43
N PHE A 352 -7.12 -8.39 -16.10
CA PHE A 352 -7.98 -7.31 -16.59
C PHE A 352 -8.38 -7.45 -18.07
N GLN A 353 -8.16 -8.60 -18.70
CA GLN A 353 -8.69 -8.91 -20.04
C GLN A 353 -10.20 -9.13 -20.00
N ALA A 354 -10.88 -8.74 -21.09
CA ALA A 354 -12.28 -9.10 -21.26
C ALA A 354 -12.43 -10.63 -21.36
N GLN A 355 -13.43 -11.16 -20.69
CA GLN A 355 -13.84 -12.57 -20.86
C GLN A 355 -15.09 -12.60 -21.75
N ASP A 356 -15.05 -13.39 -22.81
CA ASP A 356 -16.20 -13.63 -23.73
C ASP A 356 -17.10 -14.75 -23.16
N THR A 357 -17.69 -14.50 -21.99
CA THR A 357 -18.71 -15.37 -21.44
C THR A 357 -20.10 -14.88 -21.87
N GLN A 358 -21.00 -15.82 -22.24
CA GLN A 358 -22.44 -15.52 -22.37
C GLN A 358 -22.94 -15.19 -20.95
N VAL A 359 -23.21 -13.93 -20.71
CA VAL A 359 -23.67 -13.43 -19.41
C VAL A 359 -25.19 -13.52 -19.39
N MET A 360 -25.75 -14.27 -18.44
CA MET A 360 -27.18 -14.20 -18.11
C MET A 360 -27.41 -12.93 -17.28
N TYR A 361 -28.35 -12.11 -17.73
CA TYR A 361 -28.69 -10.87 -17.01
C TYR A 361 -29.94 -11.11 -16.16
N PRO A 362 -29.91 -10.82 -14.85
CA PRO A 362 -31.11 -10.84 -14.01
C PRO A 362 -32.10 -9.76 -14.47
N ASN A 363 -33.39 -10.07 -14.47
CA ASN A 363 -34.41 -9.04 -14.57
C ASN A 363 -34.50 -8.29 -13.26
N LEU A 364 -34.22 -6.98 -13.30
CA LEU A 364 -34.35 -6.14 -12.13
C LEU A 364 -35.78 -5.59 -12.04
N PRO A 365 -36.43 -5.66 -10.88
CA PRO A 365 -37.73 -5.07 -10.69
C PRO A 365 -37.67 -3.55 -10.85
N HIS A 366 -38.64 -2.96 -11.52
CA HIS A 366 -38.72 -1.50 -11.79
C HIS A 366 -38.99 -0.63 -10.54
N SER A 367 -39.11 -1.24 -9.34
CA SER A 367 -39.47 -0.57 -8.09
C SER A 367 -38.43 0.44 -7.58
N HIS A 368 -37.16 0.28 -7.98
CA HIS A 368 -36.04 1.13 -7.54
C HIS A 368 -35.36 1.81 -8.75
N SER A 369 -36.10 2.37 -9.69
CA SER A 369 -35.54 3.07 -10.84
C SER A 369 -35.57 4.59 -10.70
N LEU A 370 -34.59 5.26 -11.32
CA LEU A 370 -34.53 6.72 -11.38
C LEU A 370 -35.72 7.32 -12.13
N ASN A 371 -36.32 8.35 -11.58
CA ASN A 371 -37.36 9.14 -12.25
C ASN A 371 -36.74 10.12 -13.27
N CYS A 372 -37.59 10.80 -14.06
CA CYS A 372 -37.12 11.75 -15.09
C CYS A 372 -36.31 12.91 -14.51
N MET A 373 -36.71 13.47 -13.35
CA MET A 373 -36.00 14.60 -12.71
C MET A 373 -34.62 14.21 -12.21
N ASP A 374 -34.48 12.98 -11.68
CA ASP A 374 -33.19 12.45 -11.25
C ASP A 374 -32.25 12.27 -12.45
N ARG A 375 -32.75 11.79 -13.59
CA ARG A 375 -31.96 11.65 -14.84
C ARG A 375 -31.52 13.00 -15.37
N GLU A 376 -32.40 13.99 -15.42
CA GLU A 376 -32.08 15.36 -15.85
C GLU A 376 -31.00 15.98 -14.93
N THR A 377 -31.09 15.76 -13.62
CA THR A 377 -30.09 16.22 -12.64
C THR A 377 -28.73 15.58 -12.89
N LEU A 378 -28.69 14.27 -13.19
CA LEU A 378 -27.46 13.55 -13.49
C LEU A 378 -26.81 13.98 -14.81
N GLU A 379 -27.65 14.28 -15.84
CA GLU A 379 -27.20 14.57 -17.21
C GLU A 379 -27.11 16.06 -17.55
N ARG A 380 -27.31 16.94 -16.55
CA ARG A 380 -27.20 18.39 -16.74
C ARG A 380 -25.80 18.82 -17.21
N GLN A 381 -25.73 19.99 -17.84
CA GLN A 381 -24.46 20.57 -18.25
C GLN A 381 -23.57 20.84 -17.01
N VAL A 382 -22.26 20.63 -17.16
CA VAL A 382 -21.28 20.85 -16.09
C VAL A 382 -20.99 22.34 -15.97
N THR A 383 -20.95 22.85 -14.74
CA THR A 383 -20.61 24.26 -14.44
C THR A 383 -19.18 24.37 -13.92
N LEU A 384 -18.62 25.59 -13.97
CA LEU A 384 -17.28 25.87 -13.44
C LEU A 384 -17.22 25.62 -11.92
N GLU A 385 -18.30 25.95 -11.21
CA GLU A 385 -18.46 25.72 -9.77
C GLU A 385 -18.39 24.22 -9.43
N GLU A 386 -19.07 23.39 -10.21
CA GLU A 386 -19.06 21.94 -10.03
C GLU A 386 -17.67 21.34 -10.26
N ILE A 387 -16.92 21.84 -11.25
CA ILE A 387 -15.52 21.44 -11.47
C ILE A 387 -14.65 21.88 -10.28
N LYS A 388 -14.85 23.10 -9.79
CA LYS A 388 -14.12 23.62 -8.62
C LYS A 388 -14.40 22.79 -7.39
N GLU A 389 -15.66 22.47 -7.09
CA GLU A 389 -16.05 21.59 -5.99
C GLU A 389 -15.34 20.23 -6.09
N ALA A 390 -15.35 19.60 -7.26
CA ALA A 390 -14.68 18.33 -7.50
C ALA A 390 -13.16 18.39 -7.24
N VAL A 391 -12.51 19.50 -7.61
CA VAL A 391 -11.08 19.74 -7.32
C VAL A 391 -10.85 19.92 -5.83
N TRP A 392 -11.70 20.69 -5.13
CA TRP A 392 -11.57 20.97 -3.68
C TRP A 392 -11.83 19.74 -2.83
N ASP A 393 -12.75 18.86 -3.24
CA ASP A 393 -13.01 17.57 -2.60
C ASP A 393 -11.85 16.58 -2.72
N CYS A 394 -10.96 16.78 -3.67
CA CYS A 394 -9.77 15.95 -3.79
C CYS A 394 -8.71 16.33 -2.75
N GLY A 395 -8.26 15.38 -1.95
CA GLY A 395 -7.27 15.62 -0.89
C GLY A 395 -5.93 16.11 -1.42
N SER A 396 -5.43 17.21 -0.84
CA SER A 396 -4.17 17.88 -1.23
C SER A 396 -2.92 17.03 -0.98
N SER A 397 -2.96 16.11 0.00
CA SER A 397 -1.84 15.22 0.39
C SER A 397 -1.84 13.85 -0.30
N LYS A 398 -2.84 13.58 -1.16
CA LYS A 398 -2.92 12.29 -1.87
C LYS A 398 -1.81 12.17 -2.91
N ALA A 399 -1.30 10.92 -3.09
CA ALA A 399 -0.28 10.63 -4.08
C ALA A 399 -0.75 10.97 -5.51
N PRO A 400 0.12 11.58 -6.33
CA PRO A 400 -0.19 11.89 -7.72
C PRO A 400 -0.22 10.62 -8.60
N GLY A 401 -0.94 10.72 -9.73
CA GLY A 401 -0.94 9.72 -10.80
C GLY A 401 0.24 9.87 -11.76
N PRO A 402 0.13 9.31 -12.99
CA PRO A 402 1.19 9.37 -14.02
C PRO A 402 1.57 10.77 -14.48
N ASP A 403 0.66 11.72 -14.37
CA ASP A 403 0.92 13.14 -14.65
C ASP A 403 1.89 13.76 -13.63
N GLY A 404 1.93 13.23 -12.41
CA GLY A 404 2.83 13.64 -11.34
C GLY A 404 2.38 14.84 -10.53
N TYR A 405 1.17 15.37 -10.76
CA TYR A 405 0.64 16.54 -10.08
C TYR A 405 -0.21 16.19 -8.85
N SER A 406 -0.03 16.96 -7.78
CA SER A 406 -0.90 16.90 -6.59
C SER A 406 -2.08 17.88 -6.73
N PHE A 407 -3.19 17.60 -6.02
CA PHE A 407 -4.30 18.57 -5.99
C PHE A 407 -3.96 19.84 -5.21
N ALA A 408 -2.96 19.82 -4.32
CA ALA A 408 -2.43 21.05 -3.74
C ALA A 408 -1.93 22.03 -4.80
N PHE A 409 -1.23 21.52 -5.83
CA PHE A 409 -0.76 22.31 -6.96
C PHE A 409 -1.92 22.90 -7.77
N VAL A 410 -2.90 22.08 -8.15
CA VAL A 410 -4.06 22.55 -8.94
C VAL A 410 -4.86 23.61 -8.19
N LYS A 411 -5.07 23.42 -6.87
CA LYS A 411 -5.78 24.38 -6.02
C LYS A 411 -5.04 25.71 -5.92
N LYS A 412 -3.70 25.68 -5.71
CA LYS A 412 -2.88 26.90 -5.62
C LYS A 412 -2.94 27.74 -6.90
N TYR A 413 -2.88 27.09 -8.05
CA TYR A 413 -2.88 27.76 -9.37
C TYR A 413 -4.22 27.65 -10.10
N TRP A 414 -5.33 27.55 -9.35
CA TRP A 414 -6.67 27.43 -9.92
C TRP A 414 -6.98 28.54 -10.92
N GLY A 415 -6.66 29.80 -10.58
CA GLY A 415 -6.86 30.94 -11.46
C GLY A 415 -6.19 30.82 -12.84
N THR A 416 -5.04 30.13 -12.89
CA THR A 416 -4.30 29.90 -14.13
C THR A 416 -4.90 28.75 -14.96
N PHE A 417 -5.36 27.67 -14.27
CA PHE A 417 -5.76 26.43 -14.95
C PHE A 417 -7.26 26.30 -15.21
N GLN A 418 -8.11 27.07 -14.53
CA GLN A 418 -9.57 26.89 -14.52
C GLN A 418 -10.20 26.87 -15.91
N LYS A 419 -9.74 27.73 -16.85
CA LYS A 419 -10.29 27.81 -18.20
C LYS A 419 -9.98 26.53 -19.00
N ASP A 420 -8.72 26.10 -19.02
CA ASP A 420 -8.31 24.91 -19.74
C ASP A 420 -8.92 23.62 -19.15
N LEU A 421 -9.09 23.56 -17.82
CA LEU A 421 -9.77 22.46 -17.16
C LEU A 421 -11.26 22.45 -17.46
N TYR A 422 -11.91 23.62 -17.51
CA TYR A 422 -13.32 23.75 -17.90
C TYR A 422 -13.54 23.26 -19.33
N ASP A 423 -12.72 23.72 -20.27
CA ASP A 423 -12.80 23.31 -21.69
C ASP A 423 -12.57 21.80 -21.85
N PHE A 424 -11.59 21.26 -21.13
CA PHE A 424 -11.31 19.81 -21.13
C PHE A 424 -12.48 18.97 -20.60
N VAL A 425 -13.08 19.38 -19.47
CA VAL A 425 -14.19 18.66 -18.84
C VAL A 425 -15.43 18.73 -19.74
N ASN A 426 -15.78 19.93 -20.24
CA ASN A 426 -16.93 20.10 -21.13
C ASN A 426 -16.78 19.31 -22.44
N MET A 427 -15.58 19.29 -23.02
CA MET A 427 -15.30 18.46 -24.20
C MET A 427 -15.62 16.98 -23.93
N PHE A 428 -15.20 16.45 -22.76
CA PHE A 428 -15.49 15.07 -22.39
C PHE A 428 -16.99 14.82 -22.26
N PHE A 429 -17.72 15.68 -21.52
CA PHE A 429 -19.18 15.51 -21.30
C PHE A 429 -20.00 15.68 -22.59
N ALA A 430 -19.49 16.47 -23.55
CA ALA A 430 -20.15 16.66 -24.85
C ALA A 430 -19.86 15.50 -25.85
N THR A 431 -18.62 14.99 -25.86
CA THR A 431 -18.15 14.07 -26.93
C THR A 431 -17.92 12.65 -26.46
N CYS A 432 -17.90 12.38 -25.17
CA CYS A 432 -17.49 11.09 -24.55
C CYS A 432 -16.06 10.67 -24.96
N VAL A 433 -15.20 11.60 -25.39
CA VAL A 433 -13.84 11.30 -25.83
C VAL A 433 -12.83 11.68 -24.73
N MET A 434 -12.07 10.69 -24.29
CA MET A 434 -10.94 10.88 -23.36
C MET A 434 -9.63 10.89 -24.18
N PRO A 435 -8.83 11.97 -24.13
CA PRO A 435 -7.54 11.99 -24.80
C PRO A 435 -6.59 10.90 -24.30
N ASN A 436 -5.75 10.39 -25.19
CA ASN A 436 -4.76 9.38 -24.85
C ASN A 436 -3.84 9.86 -23.71
N GLY A 437 -3.65 9.02 -22.69
CA GLY A 437 -2.84 9.33 -21.51
C GLY A 437 -3.57 10.09 -20.41
N ALA A 438 -4.74 10.72 -20.67
CA ALA A 438 -5.49 11.45 -19.64
C ALA A 438 -6.15 10.53 -18.61
N ASN A 439 -6.42 9.26 -18.96
CA ASN A 439 -6.98 8.22 -18.08
C ASN A 439 -5.99 7.08 -17.79
N SER A 440 -4.70 7.35 -17.88
CA SER A 440 -3.66 6.43 -17.41
C SER A 440 -3.57 6.43 -15.89
N SER A 441 -3.24 5.29 -15.31
CA SER A 441 -3.05 5.13 -13.86
C SER A 441 -1.80 4.32 -13.55
N PHE A 442 -1.26 4.51 -12.34
CA PHE A 442 -0.27 3.61 -11.78
C PHE A 442 -0.93 2.67 -10.77
N PHE A 443 -0.69 1.38 -10.88
CA PHE A 443 -0.98 0.42 -9.83
C PHE A 443 0.19 0.36 -8.85
N THR A 444 0.00 0.88 -7.64
CA THR A 444 0.92 0.67 -6.53
C THR A 444 0.51 -0.59 -5.78
N LEU A 445 1.48 -1.43 -5.47
CA LEU A 445 1.25 -2.72 -4.84
C LEU A 445 1.36 -2.60 -3.33
N ILE A 446 0.30 -3.01 -2.62
CA ILE A 446 0.27 -3.05 -1.16
C ILE A 446 0.22 -4.51 -0.72
N PRO A 447 1.17 -4.98 0.11
CA PRO A 447 1.17 -6.35 0.60
C PRO A 447 -0.06 -6.62 1.46
N LYS A 448 -0.69 -7.78 1.27
CA LYS A 448 -1.81 -8.31 2.09
C LYS A 448 -1.30 -9.07 3.31
N VAL A 449 -0.09 -9.61 3.21
CA VAL A 449 0.56 -10.46 4.21
C VAL A 449 1.95 -9.93 4.52
N ASN A 450 2.48 -10.29 5.68
CA ASN A 450 3.88 -10.06 5.99
C ASN A 450 4.74 -10.99 5.13
N ASN A 451 5.82 -10.46 4.55
CA ASN A 451 6.72 -11.19 3.62
C ASN A 451 5.99 -11.79 2.40
N PRO A 452 5.41 -10.96 1.51
CA PRO A 452 4.71 -11.42 0.32
C PRO A 452 5.69 -12.10 -0.64
N THR A 453 5.34 -13.31 -1.10
CA THR A 453 6.15 -14.08 -2.04
C THR A 453 5.46 -14.32 -3.39
N LEU A 454 4.13 -14.23 -3.41
CA LEU A 454 3.33 -14.44 -4.61
C LEU A 454 2.78 -13.10 -5.13
N ILE A 455 2.52 -13.02 -6.44
CA ILE A 455 1.88 -11.83 -7.03
C ILE A 455 0.48 -11.60 -6.43
N THR A 456 -0.22 -12.66 -6.06
CA THR A 456 -1.54 -12.63 -5.42
C THR A 456 -1.54 -12.05 -4.00
N ASP A 457 -0.37 -12.01 -3.35
CA ASP A 457 -0.20 -11.43 -2.02
C ASP A 457 -0.27 -9.89 -2.01
N PHE A 458 -0.40 -9.27 -3.18
CA PHE A 458 -0.47 -7.83 -3.31
C PHE A 458 -1.86 -7.35 -3.72
N ARG A 459 -2.27 -6.17 -3.19
CA ARG A 459 -3.44 -5.41 -3.65
C ARG A 459 -2.98 -4.27 -4.56
N PRO A 460 -3.53 -4.14 -5.78
CA PRO A 460 -3.25 -3.00 -6.64
C PRO A 460 -4.12 -1.80 -6.23
N ILE A 461 -3.51 -0.70 -5.83
CA ILE A 461 -4.21 0.58 -5.61
C ILE A 461 -3.86 1.52 -6.75
N SER A 462 -4.89 2.08 -7.38
CA SER A 462 -4.75 2.97 -8.54
C SER A 462 -4.39 4.39 -8.13
N LEU A 463 -3.29 4.89 -8.64
CA LEU A 463 -2.91 6.30 -8.59
C LEU A 463 -3.32 6.93 -9.93
N ILE A 464 -4.31 7.80 -9.88
CA ILE A 464 -4.98 8.35 -11.05
C ILE A 464 -4.56 9.80 -11.25
N GLY A 465 -4.35 10.20 -12.50
CA GLY A 465 -4.01 11.57 -12.88
C GLY A 465 -5.16 12.56 -12.65
N ILE A 466 -4.83 13.86 -12.59
CA ILE A 466 -5.79 14.94 -12.25
C ILE A 466 -6.94 15.02 -13.23
N HIS A 467 -6.68 14.90 -14.52
CA HIS A 467 -7.68 15.09 -15.59
C HIS A 467 -8.87 14.14 -15.46
N TYR A 468 -8.60 12.85 -15.45
CA TYR A 468 -9.65 11.86 -15.26
C TYR A 468 -10.26 11.93 -13.87
N LYS A 469 -9.44 12.18 -12.82
CA LYS A 469 -9.93 12.21 -11.44
C LYS A 469 -10.95 13.31 -11.19
N ILE A 470 -10.83 14.46 -11.87
CA ILE A 470 -11.84 15.53 -11.83
C ILE A 470 -13.17 15.03 -12.42
N ILE A 471 -13.13 14.40 -13.61
CA ILE A 471 -14.34 13.84 -14.25
C ILE A 471 -14.98 12.76 -13.35
N ALA A 472 -14.20 11.82 -12.86
CA ALA A 472 -14.67 10.76 -11.97
C ALA A 472 -15.29 11.32 -10.68
N LYS A 473 -14.72 12.41 -10.13
CA LYS A 473 -15.25 13.05 -8.93
C LYS A 473 -16.56 13.80 -9.19
N ILE A 474 -16.70 14.47 -10.34
CA ILE A 474 -17.97 15.09 -10.76
C ILE A 474 -19.06 14.02 -10.88
N LEU A 475 -18.78 12.93 -11.58
CA LEU A 475 -19.73 11.82 -11.72
C LEU A 475 -20.08 11.19 -10.37
N ALA A 476 -19.10 10.98 -9.50
CA ALA A 476 -19.32 10.48 -8.14
C ALA A 476 -20.19 11.43 -7.30
N ASN A 477 -19.92 12.74 -7.36
CA ASN A 477 -20.69 13.74 -6.63
C ASN A 477 -22.14 13.86 -7.14
N ARG A 478 -22.36 13.67 -8.44
CA ARG A 478 -23.73 13.60 -9.00
C ARG A 478 -24.44 12.34 -8.54
N LEU A 479 -23.76 11.19 -8.62
CA LEU A 479 -24.33 9.89 -8.25
C LEU A 479 -24.69 9.83 -6.77
N SER A 480 -23.86 10.41 -5.88
CA SER A 480 -24.12 10.45 -4.44
C SER A 480 -25.44 11.11 -4.05
N LYS A 481 -26.00 11.99 -4.91
CA LYS A 481 -27.27 12.69 -4.67
C LYS A 481 -28.51 11.83 -4.94
N VAL A 482 -28.36 10.76 -5.70
CA VAL A 482 -29.49 9.89 -6.12
C VAL A 482 -29.32 8.45 -5.66
N ILE A 483 -28.14 8.07 -5.21
CA ILE A 483 -27.79 6.66 -4.90
C ILE A 483 -28.72 6.05 -3.83
N ASP A 484 -29.11 6.81 -2.81
CA ASP A 484 -29.99 6.35 -1.73
C ASP A 484 -31.40 5.97 -2.20
N LYS A 485 -31.82 6.47 -3.38
CA LYS A 485 -33.13 6.18 -3.98
C LYS A 485 -33.16 4.85 -4.72
N ILE A 486 -32.00 4.36 -5.15
CA ILE A 486 -31.88 3.20 -6.06
C ILE A 486 -31.12 2.02 -5.45
N VAL A 487 -30.49 2.24 -4.30
CA VAL A 487 -29.80 1.18 -3.56
C VAL A 487 -30.61 0.79 -2.35
N SER A 488 -30.83 -0.51 -2.19
CA SER A 488 -31.59 -1.14 -1.12
C SER A 488 -31.07 -0.76 0.27
N LYS A 489 -31.93 -0.87 1.30
CA LYS A 489 -31.58 -0.54 2.69
C LYS A 489 -30.61 -1.51 3.30
N GLU A 490 -30.52 -2.70 2.76
CA GLU A 490 -29.61 -3.79 3.16
C GLU A 490 -28.13 -3.45 2.90
N GLN A 491 -27.84 -2.54 1.94
CA GLN A 491 -26.50 -2.05 1.66
C GLN A 491 -26.18 -0.84 2.54
N SER A 492 -25.20 -0.98 3.44
CA SER A 492 -24.80 0.10 4.37
C SER A 492 -23.49 0.81 3.99
N ALA A 493 -22.77 0.36 2.96
CA ALA A 493 -21.50 0.97 2.55
C ALA A 493 -21.67 2.11 1.55
N PHE A 494 -20.80 3.12 1.64
CA PHE A 494 -20.62 4.25 0.70
C PHE A 494 -21.85 5.16 0.48
N ILE A 495 -22.90 5.04 1.29
CA ILE A 495 -24.11 5.84 1.22
C ILE A 495 -24.17 6.77 2.43
N ALA A 496 -24.41 8.06 2.16
CA ALA A 496 -24.49 9.06 3.24
C ALA A 496 -25.61 8.72 4.24
N GLY A 497 -25.33 8.83 5.53
CA GLY A 497 -26.30 8.55 6.61
C GLY A 497 -26.39 7.07 7.03
N ARG A 498 -25.86 6.13 6.26
CA ARG A 498 -25.76 4.71 6.65
C ARG A 498 -24.45 4.42 7.36
N GLN A 499 -24.46 3.52 8.36
CA GLN A 499 -23.31 3.25 9.21
C GLN A 499 -22.85 1.80 9.10
N ILE A 500 -21.55 1.56 9.26
CA ILE A 500 -20.98 0.20 9.27
C ILE A 500 -21.55 -0.66 10.41
N LEU A 501 -22.00 -0.04 11.51
CA LEU A 501 -22.54 -0.74 12.67
C LEU A 501 -23.99 -1.22 12.46
N ASP A 502 -24.71 -0.72 11.45
CA ASP A 502 -26.09 -1.10 11.20
C ASP A 502 -26.23 -2.61 10.98
N GLY A 503 -25.38 -3.20 10.14
CA GLY A 503 -25.36 -4.64 9.88
C GLY A 503 -25.10 -5.51 11.12
N PRO A 504 -24.01 -5.31 11.88
CA PRO A 504 -23.72 -6.03 13.12
C PRO A 504 -24.81 -5.91 14.18
N VAL A 505 -25.45 -4.75 14.32
CA VAL A 505 -26.56 -4.55 15.29
C VAL A 505 -27.76 -5.39 14.87
N ILE A 506 -28.20 -5.29 13.61
CA ILE A 506 -29.31 -6.10 13.08
C ILE A 506 -29.02 -7.60 13.26
N LEU A 507 -27.81 -8.04 12.93
CA LEU A 507 -27.40 -9.43 13.06
C LEU A 507 -27.44 -9.90 14.54
N SER A 508 -27.02 -9.06 15.48
CA SER A 508 -27.06 -9.36 16.90
C SER A 508 -28.51 -9.55 17.40
N GLU A 509 -29.42 -8.68 16.98
CA GLU A 509 -30.85 -8.79 17.29
C GLU A 509 -31.47 -10.10 16.72
N ILE A 510 -31.11 -10.45 15.49
CA ILE A 510 -31.54 -11.71 14.85
C ILE A 510 -31.07 -12.92 15.68
N ILE A 511 -29.80 -12.93 16.07
CA ILE A 511 -29.20 -14.03 16.84
C ILE A 511 -29.90 -14.16 18.19
N GLU A 512 -30.12 -13.04 18.91
CA GLU A 512 -30.80 -13.06 20.21
C GLU A 512 -32.26 -13.53 20.09
N TRP A 513 -32.98 -13.09 19.07
CA TRP A 513 -34.35 -13.51 18.83
C TRP A 513 -34.44 -15.01 18.57
N TYR A 514 -33.57 -15.60 17.72
CA TYR A 514 -33.52 -17.03 17.45
C TYR A 514 -33.18 -17.85 18.71
N LYS A 515 -32.26 -17.36 19.57
CA LYS A 515 -31.95 -17.97 20.87
C LYS A 515 -33.18 -17.99 21.78
N LYS A 516 -33.93 -16.88 21.88
CA LYS A 516 -35.17 -16.80 22.68
C LYS A 516 -36.25 -17.77 22.17
N GLN A 517 -36.36 -17.90 20.85
CA GLN A 517 -37.34 -18.82 20.22
C GLN A 517 -36.88 -20.28 20.17
N LYS A 518 -35.64 -20.58 20.59
CA LYS A 518 -35.00 -21.93 20.51
C LYS A 518 -35.02 -22.48 19.05
N LYS A 519 -34.98 -21.63 18.07
CA LYS A 519 -34.91 -21.98 16.63
C LYS A 519 -33.46 -22.08 16.17
N LYS A 520 -33.22 -22.82 15.05
CA LYS A 520 -31.92 -22.95 14.43
C LYS A 520 -31.77 -21.89 13.33
N LEU A 521 -30.75 -21.05 13.46
CA LEU A 521 -30.39 -20.00 12.50
C LEU A 521 -29.23 -20.48 11.64
N LEU A 522 -29.29 -20.24 10.33
CA LEU A 522 -28.16 -20.30 9.43
C LEU A 522 -27.65 -18.87 9.18
N ILE A 523 -26.36 -18.64 9.45
CA ILE A 523 -25.66 -17.43 9.08
C ILE A 523 -24.57 -17.83 8.09
N PHE A 524 -24.62 -17.29 6.87
CA PHE A 524 -23.66 -17.58 5.84
C PHE A 524 -22.95 -16.29 5.42
N LYS A 525 -21.65 -16.18 5.77
CA LYS A 525 -20.82 -15.04 5.37
C LYS A 525 -20.16 -15.33 4.04
N VAL A 526 -20.32 -14.41 3.09
CA VAL A 526 -19.68 -14.45 1.76
C VAL A 526 -18.65 -13.33 1.70
N ASP A 527 -17.45 -13.67 1.30
CA ASP A 527 -16.36 -12.74 0.97
C ASP A 527 -15.99 -12.95 -0.50
N PHE A 528 -16.21 -11.92 -1.31
CA PHE A 528 -15.92 -12.00 -2.75
C PHE A 528 -14.42 -11.74 -2.99
N GLU A 529 -13.67 -12.79 -3.30
CA GLU A 529 -12.27 -12.63 -3.68
C GLU A 529 -12.16 -11.75 -4.94
N LYS A 530 -11.40 -10.66 -4.84
CA LYS A 530 -11.13 -9.74 -5.95
C LYS A 530 -12.40 -9.03 -6.49
N ALA A 531 -13.37 -8.74 -5.63
CA ALA A 531 -14.67 -8.19 -5.96
C ALA A 531 -14.62 -7.03 -6.99
N PHE A 532 -13.80 -6.00 -6.72
CA PHE A 532 -13.64 -4.86 -7.63
C PHE A 532 -13.01 -5.24 -8.98
N ASP A 533 -12.07 -6.18 -8.99
CA ASP A 533 -11.27 -6.50 -10.18
C ASP A 533 -11.99 -7.42 -11.17
N SER A 534 -13.07 -8.11 -10.72
CA SER A 534 -13.79 -9.13 -11.51
C SER A 534 -15.05 -8.64 -12.19
N ILE A 535 -15.47 -7.39 -11.98
CA ILE A 535 -16.73 -6.87 -12.53
C ILE A 535 -16.70 -6.81 -14.05
N SER A 536 -17.73 -7.46 -14.68
CA SER A 536 -18.00 -7.32 -16.11
C SER A 536 -18.58 -5.95 -16.42
N TRP A 537 -17.95 -5.20 -17.34
CA TRP A 537 -18.48 -3.90 -17.77
C TRP A 537 -19.82 -4.04 -18.52
N LYS A 538 -20.02 -5.15 -19.24
CA LYS A 538 -21.31 -5.43 -19.89
C LYS A 538 -22.42 -5.56 -18.85
N TYR A 539 -22.15 -6.31 -17.77
CA TYR A 539 -23.09 -6.46 -16.66
C TYR A 539 -23.35 -5.12 -15.95
N LEU A 540 -22.31 -4.36 -15.63
CA LEU A 540 -22.45 -3.04 -15.02
C LEU A 540 -23.37 -2.12 -15.85
N ILE A 541 -23.16 -2.06 -17.16
CA ILE A 541 -24.00 -1.23 -18.03
C ILE A 541 -25.43 -1.73 -18.07
N HIS A 542 -25.66 -3.04 -18.09
CA HIS A 542 -27.02 -3.61 -18.00
C HIS A 542 -27.71 -3.20 -16.69
N ILE A 543 -27.00 -3.25 -15.57
CA ILE A 543 -27.52 -2.79 -14.27
C ILE A 543 -27.89 -1.30 -14.32
N LEU A 544 -27.02 -0.45 -14.88
CA LEU A 544 -27.33 0.99 -15.03
C LEU A 544 -28.57 1.23 -15.87
N ASP A 545 -28.69 0.56 -17.00
CA ASP A 545 -29.86 0.66 -17.88
C ASP A 545 -31.14 0.21 -17.14
N SER A 546 -31.08 -0.90 -16.38
CA SER A 546 -32.21 -1.44 -15.62
C SER A 546 -32.64 -0.54 -14.45
N LEU A 547 -31.69 0.14 -13.79
CA LEU A 547 -31.95 1.12 -12.75
C LEU A 547 -32.42 2.47 -13.31
N GLY A 548 -32.57 2.57 -14.64
CA GLY A 548 -33.15 3.72 -15.29
C GLY A 548 -32.20 4.91 -15.49
N PHE A 549 -30.89 4.69 -15.53
CA PHE A 549 -29.96 5.74 -15.93
C PHE A 549 -30.14 6.12 -17.40
N GLY A 550 -29.94 7.39 -17.71
CA GLY A 550 -30.09 7.89 -19.08
C GLY A 550 -28.95 7.48 -20.01
N ASN A 551 -29.19 7.55 -21.31
CA ASN A 551 -28.18 7.15 -22.32
C ASN A 551 -26.90 7.98 -22.28
N LYS A 552 -26.97 9.27 -21.96
CA LYS A 552 -25.80 10.14 -21.83
C LYS A 552 -24.92 9.67 -20.65
N TRP A 553 -25.56 9.41 -19.49
CA TRP A 553 -24.86 8.90 -18.32
C TRP A 553 -24.14 7.58 -18.62
N CYS A 554 -24.85 6.61 -19.19
CA CYS A 554 -24.24 5.32 -19.56
C CYS A 554 -23.09 5.48 -20.56
N SER A 555 -23.18 6.44 -21.49
CA SER A 555 -22.12 6.75 -22.44
C SER A 555 -20.88 7.34 -21.75
N TRP A 556 -21.04 8.22 -20.76
CA TRP A 556 -19.94 8.77 -19.96
C TRP A 556 -19.24 7.68 -19.15
N ILE A 557 -20.01 6.79 -18.50
CA ILE A 557 -19.43 5.65 -17.77
C ILE A 557 -18.66 4.73 -18.71
N LYS A 558 -19.25 4.37 -19.87
CA LYS A 558 -18.55 3.57 -20.92
C LYS A 558 -17.25 4.24 -21.36
N ALA A 559 -17.25 5.55 -21.59
CA ALA A 559 -16.07 6.29 -21.99
C ALA A 559 -14.97 6.29 -20.90
N CYS A 560 -15.35 6.46 -19.64
CA CYS A 560 -14.44 6.37 -18.49
C CYS A 560 -13.79 4.98 -18.39
N LEU A 561 -14.58 3.92 -18.56
CA LEU A 561 -14.09 2.55 -18.47
C LEU A 561 -13.19 2.20 -19.68
N ASN A 562 -13.67 2.43 -20.89
CA ASN A 562 -12.98 2.03 -22.14
C ASN A 562 -11.63 2.75 -22.37
N SER A 563 -11.49 3.97 -21.86
CA SER A 563 -10.24 4.75 -21.95
C SER A 563 -9.22 4.38 -20.87
N SER A 564 -9.58 3.49 -19.93
CA SER A 564 -8.73 3.19 -18.76
C SER A 564 -7.50 2.36 -19.13
N ARG A 565 -6.34 2.80 -18.64
CA ARG A 565 -5.05 2.14 -18.83
C ARG A 565 -4.26 2.13 -17.53
N ALA A 566 -3.38 1.15 -17.38
CA ALA A 566 -2.55 1.03 -16.18
C ALA A 566 -1.12 0.61 -16.49
N SER A 567 -0.19 1.04 -15.65
CA SER A 567 1.17 0.50 -15.52
C SER A 567 1.41 0.13 -14.06
N ILE A 568 2.15 -0.93 -13.79
CA ILE A 568 2.39 -1.41 -12.43
C ILE A 568 3.69 -0.80 -11.93
N LEU A 569 3.67 -0.21 -10.73
CA LEU A 569 4.88 0.31 -10.08
C LEU A 569 5.56 -0.81 -9.28
N ILE A 570 6.70 -1.27 -9.78
CA ILE A 570 7.56 -2.21 -9.07
C ILE A 570 8.76 -1.45 -8.53
N ASN A 571 8.89 -1.41 -7.21
CA ASN A 571 9.93 -0.64 -6.50
C ASN A 571 10.04 0.81 -6.99
N GLY A 572 8.88 1.42 -7.31
CA GLY A 572 8.79 2.81 -7.78
C GLY A 572 9.01 3.02 -9.28
N SER A 573 9.34 1.99 -10.06
CA SER A 573 9.51 2.07 -11.51
C SER A 573 8.33 1.42 -12.26
N PRO A 574 7.74 2.05 -13.28
CA PRO A 574 6.58 1.51 -13.98
C PRO A 574 6.96 0.39 -14.95
N THR A 575 6.02 -0.54 -15.17
CA THR A 575 6.02 -1.45 -16.30
C THR A 575 5.53 -0.73 -17.58
N SER A 576 5.54 -1.42 -18.71
CA SER A 576 4.78 -0.97 -19.87
C SER A 576 3.29 -0.88 -19.56
N GLU A 577 2.60 0.03 -20.24
CA GLU A 577 1.18 0.30 -20.06
C GLU A 577 0.31 -0.75 -20.76
N PHE A 578 -0.81 -1.16 -20.12
CA PHE A 578 -1.80 -2.04 -20.70
C PHE A 578 -3.22 -1.48 -20.53
N SER A 579 -4.14 -1.90 -21.40
CA SER A 579 -5.56 -1.52 -21.33
C SER A 579 -6.29 -2.37 -20.32
N ILE A 580 -7.13 -1.75 -19.51
CA ILE A 580 -8.09 -2.42 -18.64
C ILE A 580 -9.36 -2.67 -19.47
N LYS A 581 -9.94 -3.86 -19.37
CA LYS A 581 -11.14 -4.25 -20.11
C LYS A 581 -12.23 -4.88 -19.24
N ARG A 582 -11.97 -5.02 -17.94
CA ARG A 582 -12.92 -5.45 -16.90
C ARG A 582 -12.48 -4.93 -15.54
N GLY A 583 -13.35 -5.03 -14.56
CA GLY A 583 -13.07 -4.60 -13.20
C GLY A 583 -13.16 -3.09 -13.00
N LEU A 584 -13.14 -2.67 -11.74
CA LEU A 584 -13.15 -1.27 -11.29
C LEU A 584 -11.85 -0.96 -10.57
N ARG A 585 -11.29 0.22 -10.81
CA ARG A 585 -10.02 0.62 -10.22
C ARG A 585 -10.17 0.94 -8.73
N GLN A 586 -9.46 0.23 -7.87
CA GLN A 586 -9.40 0.56 -6.44
C GLN A 586 -8.69 1.91 -6.26
N GLY A 587 -9.35 2.88 -5.61
CA GLY A 587 -8.85 4.26 -5.44
C GLY A 587 -9.42 5.28 -6.43
N ASP A 588 -10.24 4.87 -7.37
CA ASP A 588 -11.03 5.74 -8.23
C ASP A 588 -12.27 6.26 -7.46
N PRO A 589 -12.55 7.57 -7.45
CA PRO A 589 -13.71 8.13 -6.72
C PRO A 589 -15.06 7.56 -7.15
N LEU A 590 -15.19 7.13 -8.39
CA LEU A 590 -16.43 6.60 -8.96
C LEU A 590 -16.62 5.11 -8.67
N SER A 591 -15.54 4.34 -8.54
CA SER A 591 -15.58 2.89 -8.39
C SER A 591 -16.42 2.37 -7.22
N PRO A 592 -16.41 2.95 -6.00
CA PRO A 592 -17.25 2.48 -4.90
C PRO A 592 -18.74 2.54 -5.23
N PHE A 593 -19.19 3.60 -5.87
CA PHE A 593 -20.60 3.75 -6.26
C PHE A 593 -20.99 2.76 -7.34
N LEU A 594 -20.16 2.59 -8.38
CA LEU A 594 -20.42 1.60 -9.43
C LEU A 594 -20.45 0.18 -8.87
N PHE A 595 -19.61 -0.10 -7.86
CA PHE A 595 -19.56 -1.39 -7.20
C PHE A 595 -20.88 -1.72 -6.48
N ILE A 596 -21.39 -0.80 -5.63
CA ILE A 596 -22.65 -1.05 -4.90
C ILE A 596 -23.85 -1.16 -5.85
N LEU A 597 -23.84 -0.46 -7.01
CA LEU A 597 -24.87 -0.64 -8.03
C LEU A 597 -24.81 -2.05 -8.66
N VAL A 598 -23.62 -2.61 -8.86
CA VAL A 598 -23.46 -4.01 -9.29
C VAL A 598 -24.00 -4.98 -8.24
N MET A 599 -23.75 -4.70 -6.94
CA MET A 599 -24.25 -5.53 -5.83
C MET A 599 -25.77 -5.47 -5.69
N GLU A 600 -26.41 -4.41 -6.19
CA GLU A 600 -27.87 -4.32 -6.27
C GLU A 600 -28.47 -5.44 -7.12
N GLY A 601 -27.74 -5.91 -8.14
CA GLY A 601 -28.13 -7.10 -8.91
C GLY A 601 -28.16 -8.38 -8.07
N LEU A 602 -27.26 -8.52 -7.10
CA LEU A 602 -27.29 -9.66 -6.14
C LEU A 602 -28.46 -9.51 -5.15
N HIS A 603 -28.69 -8.28 -4.64
CA HIS A 603 -29.84 -7.98 -3.78
C HIS A 603 -31.15 -8.41 -4.46
N ASN A 604 -31.38 -7.97 -5.70
CA ASN A 604 -32.59 -8.31 -6.44
C ASN A 604 -32.73 -9.82 -6.66
N ALA A 605 -31.65 -10.54 -6.91
CA ALA A 605 -31.67 -12.00 -7.05
C ALA A 605 -32.07 -12.69 -5.72
N PHE A 606 -31.64 -12.17 -4.57
CA PHE A 606 -32.10 -12.65 -3.26
C PHE A 606 -33.57 -12.32 -3.01
N GLU A 607 -34.00 -11.08 -3.29
CA GLU A 607 -35.39 -10.68 -3.14
C GLU A 607 -36.33 -11.53 -4.01
N GLU A 608 -35.97 -11.82 -5.25
CA GLU A 608 -36.72 -12.72 -6.14
C GLU A 608 -36.77 -14.15 -5.57
N ALA A 609 -35.65 -14.67 -5.04
CA ALA A 609 -35.61 -16.01 -4.44
C ALA A 609 -36.46 -16.07 -3.16
N VAL A 610 -36.51 -15.00 -2.36
CA VAL A 610 -37.40 -14.92 -1.19
C VAL A 610 -38.86 -14.79 -1.60
N GLY A 611 -39.17 -13.90 -2.57
CA GLY A 611 -40.51 -13.71 -3.07
C GLY A 611 -41.15 -14.97 -3.69
N ASN A 612 -40.32 -15.80 -4.34
CA ASN A 612 -40.73 -17.11 -4.90
C ASN A 612 -40.71 -18.25 -3.85
N GLY A 613 -40.45 -17.96 -2.56
CA GLY A 613 -40.39 -18.97 -1.50
C GLY A 613 -39.26 -19.98 -1.64
N MET A 614 -38.24 -19.68 -2.44
CA MET A 614 -37.05 -20.51 -2.58
C MET A 614 -36.13 -20.40 -1.35
N ILE A 615 -36.02 -19.20 -0.79
CA ILE A 615 -35.26 -18.89 0.45
C ILE A 615 -36.23 -18.32 1.45
N THR A 616 -36.16 -18.78 2.69
CA THR A 616 -36.97 -18.27 3.80
C THR A 616 -36.12 -17.31 4.62
N GLY A 617 -36.34 -16.01 4.48
CA GLY A 617 -35.67 -15.02 5.31
C GLY A 617 -36.11 -15.08 6.76
N VAL A 618 -35.43 -14.34 7.62
CA VAL A 618 -35.73 -14.26 9.06
C VAL A 618 -36.87 -13.27 9.31
N ASN A 619 -37.97 -13.76 9.89
CA ASN A 619 -39.09 -12.93 10.34
C ASN A 619 -38.98 -12.65 11.84
N ILE A 620 -38.81 -11.38 12.24
CA ILE A 620 -38.73 -10.96 13.62
C ILE A 620 -40.10 -10.44 14.12
N ASN A 621 -40.59 -10.97 15.23
CA ASN A 621 -41.75 -10.48 15.98
C ASN A 621 -43.07 -10.33 15.22
N ASN A 622 -43.41 -11.24 14.30
CA ASN A 622 -44.62 -11.15 13.49
C ASN A 622 -44.75 -9.83 12.69
N PHE A 623 -43.68 -9.04 12.59
CA PHE A 623 -43.63 -7.88 11.73
C PHE A 623 -43.41 -8.31 10.26
N THR A 624 -43.86 -7.47 9.35
CA THR A 624 -43.71 -7.63 7.91
C THR A 624 -42.24 -7.50 7.41
N ILE A 625 -41.26 -7.43 8.35
CA ILE A 625 -39.84 -7.29 8.01
C ILE A 625 -39.23 -8.68 7.92
N ASN A 626 -38.83 -9.01 6.72
CA ASN A 626 -38.12 -10.24 6.40
C ASN A 626 -36.65 -9.89 6.08
N VAL A 627 -35.71 -10.32 6.90
CA VAL A 627 -34.26 -10.06 6.68
C VAL A 627 -33.64 -11.34 6.15
N SER A 628 -33.24 -11.34 4.89
CA SER A 628 -32.58 -12.49 4.24
C SER A 628 -31.07 -12.25 4.06
N HIS A 629 -30.65 -11.01 3.92
CA HIS A 629 -29.25 -10.65 3.71
C HIS A 629 -28.93 -9.22 4.14
N LEU A 630 -27.64 -8.95 4.38
CA LEU A 630 -27.09 -7.65 4.75
C LEU A 630 -25.79 -7.46 3.97
N PHE A 631 -25.57 -6.24 3.44
CA PHE A 631 -24.38 -5.89 2.68
C PHE A 631 -23.56 -4.78 3.33
N TYR A 632 -22.25 -4.94 3.28
CA TYR A 632 -21.30 -3.86 3.47
C TYR A 632 -20.23 -3.91 2.37
N ALA A 633 -20.50 -3.24 1.26
CA ALA A 633 -19.73 -3.34 0.01
C ALA A 633 -19.67 -4.80 -0.49
N ASP A 634 -18.48 -5.41 -0.43
CA ASP A 634 -18.20 -6.80 -0.82
C ASP A 634 -18.46 -7.83 0.29
N ASP A 635 -18.58 -7.41 1.56
CA ASP A 635 -18.98 -8.28 2.66
C ASP A 635 -20.50 -8.53 2.62
N VAL A 636 -20.89 -9.78 2.50
CA VAL A 636 -22.31 -10.21 2.46
C VAL A 636 -22.57 -11.19 3.58
N ILE A 637 -23.63 -10.93 4.35
CA ILE A 637 -24.13 -11.85 5.37
C ILE A 637 -25.54 -12.26 4.97
N ILE A 638 -25.77 -13.55 4.82
CA ILE A 638 -27.06 -14.13 4.51
C ILE A 638 -27.60 -14.81 5.75
N THR A 639 -28.87 -14.54 6.10
CA THR A 639 -29.52 -15.07 7.28
C THR A 639 -30.81 -15.79 6.90
N THR A 640 -30.99 -17.02 7.38
CA THR A 640 -32.17 -17.84 7.06
C THR A 640 -32.40 -18.92 8.12
N ASP A 641 -33.55 -19.52 8.13
CA ASP A 641 -33.81 -20.73 8.89
C ASP A 641 -32.89 -21.88 8.47
N TRP A 642 -32.42 -22.67 9.44
CA TRP A 642 -31.57 -23.84 9.17
C TRP A 642 -32.33 -24.90 8.37
N ASN A 643 -32.13 -24.89 7.05
CA ASN A 643 -32.74 -25.83 6.13
C ASN A 643 -31.79 -26.13 4.95
N ALA A 644 -31.64 -27.41 4.58
CA ALA A 644 -30.78 -27.82 3.47
C ALA A 644 -31.20 -27.18 2.15
N ARG A 645 -32.53 -27.05 1.89
CA ARG A 645 -33.06 -26.41 0.70
C ARG A 645 -32.68 -24.94 0.59
N ASN A 646 -32.70 -24.20 1.72
CA ASN A 646 -32.28 -22.81 1.74
C ASN A 646 -30.79 -22.70 1.36
N MET A 647 -29.93 -23.57 1.89
CA MET A 647 -28.51 -23.59 1.59
C MET A 647 -28.24 -23.85 0.11
N GLU A 648 -28.89 -24.84 -0.48
CA GLU A 648 -28.76 -25.13 -1.93
C GLU A 648 -29.20 -23.94 -2.78
N ASN A 649 -30.30 -23.30 -2.43
CA ASN A 649 -30.80 -22.14 -3.17
C ASN A 649 -29.90 -20.91 -3.03
N ILE A 650 -29.34 -20.66 -1.83
CA ILE A 650 -28.33 -19.61 -1.63
C ILE A 650 -27.13 -19.84 -2.56
N ILE A 651 -26.59 -21.06 -2.60
CA ILE A 651 -25.46 -21.40 -3.48
C ILE A 651 -25.84 -21.18 -4.96
N ARG A 652 -27.07 -21.53 -5.38
CA ARG A 652 -27.53 -21.29 -6.76
C ARG A 652 -27.59 -19.79 -7.08
N VAL A 653 -28.17 -18.96 -6.20
CA VAL A 653 -28.24 -17.50 -6.39
C VAL A 653 -26.84 -16.91 -6.54
N LEU A 654 -25.91 -17.28 -5.63
CA LEU A 654 -24.51 -16.84 -5.70
C LEU A 654 -23.82 -17.28 -6.98
N HIS A 655 -24.04 -18.53 -7.42
CA HIS A 655 -23.43 -19.04 -8.66
C HIS A 655 -23.96 -18.31 -9.91
N VAL A 656 -25.27 -18.03 -9.97
CA VAL A 656 -25.85 -17.23 -11.07
C VAL A 656 -25.26 -15.83 -11.10
N PHE A 657 -25.14 -15.19 -9.95
CA PHE A 657 -24.54 -13.86 -9.84
C PHE A 657 -23.05 -13.86 -10.27
N LEU A 658 -22.24 -14.80 -9.78
CA LEU A 658 -20.82 -14.93 -10.17
C LEU A 658 -20.67 -15.18 -11.68
N SER A 659 -21.53 -16.01 -12.25
CA SER A 659 -21.58 -16.23 -13.70
C SER A 659 -21.89 -14.94 -14.45
N SER A 660 -22.79 -14.09 -13.92
CA SER A 660 -23.14 -12.78 -14.50
C SER A 660 -21.95 -11.80 -14.46
N LEU A 661 -21.10 -11.89 -13.46
CA LEU A 661 -19.84 -11.11 -13.38
C LEU A 661 -18.78 -11.64 -14.37
N GLY A 662 -18.96 -12.83 -14.96
CA GLY A 662 -17.97 -13.49 -15.80
C GLY A 662 -16.84 -14.15 -15.01
N SER A 663 -17.05 -14.50 -13.74
CA SER A 663 -16.13 -15.31 -12.95
C SER A 663 -16.41 -16.79 -13.21
N GLN A 664 -15.35 -17.58 -13.45
CA GLN A 664 -15.47 -19.04 -13.62
C GLN A 664 -15.03 -19.79 -12.34
N ASP A 665 -14.50 -19.07 -11.34
CA ASP A 665 -14.02 -19.63 -10.07
C ASP A 665 -14.85 -19.11 -8.89
#